data_369d46c3b5b28390a92c642cf6932703
#
_entry.id   369d46c3b5b28390a92c642cf6932703
#
_cell.length_a   1.000
_cell.length_b   1.000
_cell.length_c   1.000
_cell.angle_alpha   90.00
_cell.angle_beta   90.00
_cell.angle_gamma   90.00
#
_symmetry.space_group_name_H-M   'P 1'
#
loop_
_entity.id
_entity.type
_entity.pdbx_description
1 polymer ?
#
loop_
_entity_poly.entity_id
_entity_poly.type
_entity_poly.pdbx_seq_one_letter_code
_entity_poly.pdbx_strand_id
1 'polypeptide(L)'
;MRISIVLSSLLIASQAYAIKYPTGKLQQPVVTKSVAAPIKAVAPVMPKVTPAAKVKTVTTTTTTTTISKSDTIKKTVVKTIISSKKTEAVAPKKIVIEKKITKIIDEKATGKTTTQQLLTPEMLWGLKRVGAVGVNAKTQQVYFDTRSIDIKTEKGTTRHCQVDVNTGCISTIQVPKDFEIIQRNEQATYALVKGNLYQLQADNTWRKMHTGLANATAVKVSKDGKWIAYAQEVLLQPTVAKDIYKDLANANAYVFHDLNYRHWDTWEDGAYAHLFVAPMGKASAAIDIMKGEAFDCPQKPHGGAEDFEWNPNGKELVYVCKKLSGKAYAQSTNTDLYLYTLETAKTKNITKGMMGYDMQPAYNEDGSLLAWTSMRRDGFEADKNDLYVMNTSTKWMAKLTGDFDETVSSFKWKAANEIHFVAPTKGTEQLFALTVPVINEQTKAAPVQQLTKGNFDVNGIVGYAGNYAIVTRTDMNHANELYKVDLASKQLSNLSNANTNAYEHIKMSDVKMEYVNTVDGQQMGVWVVYPPDFDPAKKYPTLLYCQGGPQSALSQFYSFRWNFQLMAAQGYIVVAPNRRGMPGWGTKWNEAISGDWGGKPMDDYLSAIDAIATHPYVDKNRLGCVGASYGGYSVFMLAGIHENRFKTFISHCGLFDLKSWYGTTEELWFANWDIGGNYWQNAKPESYKKFSPSNYVANWNTPMMVIQGGLDYRVPIEQGLQAFQAAQLKGLKSKLLYLPNENHWVSHAHNALVWQREFFKWLDETLK
;
A
#
# COMPACT_ATOMS: atom_id res chain seq x y z
N MET A 1 5.49 5.47 10.75
CA MET A 1 4.15 4.98 10.96
C MET A 1 3.30 4.91 9.74
N ARG A 2 3.33 5.86 8.86
CA ARG A 2 2.93 5.54 7.50
C ARG A 2 3.62 4.27 6.99
N ILE A 3 4.70 3.85 7.61
CA ILE A 3 5.36 2.58 7.33
C ILE A 3 4.62 1.37 7.91
N SER A 4 3.94 1.45 9.04
CA SER A 4 3.14 0.30 9.53
C SER A 4 1.75 0.24 8.93
N ILE A 5 1.09 1.39 8.75
CA ILE A 5 -0.18 1.52 8.02
C ILE A 5 0.07 1.39 6.52
N VAL A 6 1.18 1.90 6.03
CA VAL A 6 1.65 1.84 4.67
C VAL A 6 2.26 0.47 4.32
N LEU A 7 2.74 -0.36 5.24
CA LEU A 7 3.03 -1.76 4.88
C LEU A 7 1.75 -2.57 4.63
N SER A 8 0.64 -2.34 5.28
CA SER A 8 -0.64 -2.92 4.85
C SER A 8 -1.35 -2.08 3.78
N SER A 9 -1.32 -0.76 3.82
CA SER A 9 -1.96 0.10 2.81
C SER A 9 -1.03 0.60 1.70
N LEU A 10 0.29 0.65 1.86
CA LEU A 10 1.27 0.90 0.78
C LEU A 10 1.65 -0.36 0.01
N LEU A 11 1.44 -1.53 0.53
CA LEU A 11 1.27 -2.71 -0.33
C LEU A 11 0.08 -2.51 -1.27
N ILE A 12 -0.90 -1.71 -0.90
CA ILE A 12 -2.05 -1.31 -1.72
C ILE A 12 -1.71 -0.09 -2.59
N ALA A 13 -1.05 0.95 -2.07
CA ALA A 13 -0.77 2.18 -2.81
C ALA A 13 0.43 2.05 -3.78
N SER A 14 1.47 1.26 -3.48
CA SER A 14 2.48 0.91 -4.49
C SER A 14 1.90 0.09 -5.64
N GLN A 15 0.67 -0.38 -5.49
CA GLN A 15 -0.10 -1.03 -6.53
C GLN A 15 -0.99 -0.07 -7.34
N ALA A 16 -1.35 1.10 -6.80
CA ALA A 16 -2.26 2.06 -7.44
C ALA A 16 -1.57 3.29 -8.03
N TYR A 17 -0.47 3.74 -7.48
CA TYR A 17 0.21 4.97 -7.90
C TYR A 17 1.67 4.71 -8.28
N ALA A 18 1.91 4.46 -9.57
CA ALA A 18 3.18 4.85 -10.15
C ALA A 18 3.09 6.34 -10.45
N ILE A 19 3.49 7.18 -9.50
CA ILE A 19 3.74 8.59 -9.77
C ILE A 19 4.81 8.62 -10.87
N LYS A 20 4.45 9.16 -12.01
CA LYS A 20 5.41 9.48 -13.07
C LYS A 20 6.28 10.63 -12.54
N TYR A 21 7.43 10.30 -11.99
CA TYR A 21 8.50 11.26 -11.94
C TYR A 21 9.01 11.50 -13.37
N PRO A 22 9.25 12.74 -13.79
CA PRO A 22 9.90 13.00 -15.05
C PRO A 22 11.33 12.43 -14.97
N THR A 23 11.58 11.33 -15.66
CA THR A 23 12.92 10.83 -15.88
C THR A 23 13.66 11.84 -16.75
N GLY A 24 14.49 12.66 -16.13
CA GLY A 24 15.49 13.45 -16.82
C GLY A 24 16.44 12.50 -17.53
N LYS A 25 16.25 12.31 -18.82
CA LYS A 25 17.24 11.62 -19.66
C LYS A 25 18.50 12.47 -19.72
N LEU A 26 19.58 11.96 -19.20
CA LEU A 26 20.93 12.38 -19.59
C LEU A 26 21.07 12.16 -21.10
N GLN A 27 20.96 13.23 -21.88
CA GLN A 27 21.36 13.24 -23.28
C GLN A 27 22.83 13.69 -23.36
N GLN A 28 23.67 12.83 -23.93
CA GLN A 28 24.98 13.22 -24.41
C GLN A 28 24.83 14.16 -25.62
N PRO A 29 25.71 15.11 -25.82
CA PRO A 29 25.59 16.09 -26.88
C PRO A 29 25.97 15.49 -28.23
N VAL A 30 25.07 15.54 -29.19
CA VAL A 30 25.37 15.34 -30.61
C VAL A 30 25.27 16.70 -31.31
N VAL A 31 26.39 17.13 -31.83
CA VAL A 31 26.52 18.31 -32.70
C VAL A 31 26.01 17.96 -34.11
N THR A 32 25.02 18.66 -34.61
CA THR A 32 24.83 18.79 -36.07
C THR A 32 24.10 20.08 -36.44
N LYS A 33 24.56 20.58 -37.58
CA LYS A 33 24.29 21.88 -38.20
C LYS A 33 22.86 22.01 -38.75
N SER A 34 22.42 23.27 -38.78
CA SER A 34 21.19 23.79 -39.38
C SER A 34 21.09 23.58 -40.90
N VAL A 35 19.88 23.31 -41.38
CA VAL A 35 19.37 23.87 -42.65
C VAL A 35 17.83 23.97 -42.56
N ALA A 36 17.32 25.17 -42.86
CA ALA A 36 15.92 25.50 -42.92
C ALA A 36 15.36 25.45 -44.35
N ALA A 37 14.13 25.03 -44.53
CA ALA A 37 13.24 25.55 -45.57
C ALA A 37 11.77 25.01 -45.35
N PRO A 38 10.74 25.77 -45.76
CA PRO A 38 9.37 25.60 -45.33
C PRO A 38 8.51 24.77 -46.30
N ILE A 39 7.54 24.00 -45.78
CA ILE A 39 6.53 23.34 -46.57
C ILE A 39 5.13 23.80 -46.16
N LYS A 40 4.37 24.21 -47.18
CA LYS A 40 3.02 24.75 -47.18
C LYS A 40 1.99 23.75 -46.63
N ALA A 41 1.00 24.31 -45.92
CA ALA A 41 -0.22 23.62 -45.48
C ALA A 41 -1.12 23.24 -46.68
N VAL A 42 -1.62 22.00 -46.64
CA VAL A 42 -2.75 21.56 -47.48
C VAL A 42 -3.87 21.08 -46.56
N ALA A 43 -5.04 21.66 -46.70
CA ALA A 43 -6.25 21.33 -45.98
C ALA A 43 -6.87 20.03 -46.50
N PRO A 44 -7.40 19.15 -45.61
CA PRO A 44 -8.16 18.00 -46.09
C PRO A 44 -9.65 18.35 -46.27
N VAL A 45 -10.17 17.88 -47.42
CA VAL A 45 -11.55 17.93 -47.88
C VAL A 45 -12.42 16.97 -47.03
N MET A 46 -13.56 17.44 -46.55
CA MET A 46 -14.60 16.64 -45.93
C MET A 46 -15.42 15.85 -46.96
N PRO A 47 -15.76 14.59 -46.72
CA PRO A 47 -16.78 13.88 -47.51
C PRO A 47 -18.17 14.11 -46.88
N LYS A 48 -19.13 14.25 -47.77
CA LYS A 48 -20.56 14.48 -47.52
C LYS A 48 -21.25 13.34 -46.79
N VAL A 49 -22.08 13.71 -45.81
CA VAL A 49 -22.97 12.82 -45.07
C VAL A 49 -24.19 12.46 -45.92
N THR A 50 -24.50 11.17 -45.99
CA THR A 50 -25.78 10.62 -46.47
C THR A 50 -26.62 10.10 -45.30
N PRO A 51 -27.94 10.20 -45.27
CA PRO A 51 -28.75 10.09 -44.06
C PRO A 51 -28.97 8.64 -43.56
N ALA A 52 -29.18 8.55 -42.25
CA ALA A 52 -29.31 7.38 -41.42
C ALA A 52 -30.48 6.42 -41.83
N ALA A 53 -30.17 5.13 -41.84
CA ALA A 53 -31.15 4.06 -41.78
C ALA A 53 -31.56 3.78 -40.34
N LYS A 54 -32.87 3.65 -40.08
CA LYS A 54 -33.49 3.38 -38.79
C LYS A 54 -33.03 2.02 -38.20
N VAL A 55 -32.48 2.05 -37.01
CA VAL A 55 -32.15 0.87 -36.21
C VAL A 55 -33.43 0.32 -35.58
N LYS A 56 -33.72 -0.97 -35.81
CA LYS A 56 -34.79 -1.70 -35.08
C LYS A 56 -34.21 -2.31 -33.79
N THR A 57 -34.83 -2.01 -32.69
CA THR A 57 -34.52 -2.55 -31.37
C THR A 57 -34.96 -4.01 -31.29
N VAL A 58 -34.05 -4.89 -30.88
CA VAL A 58 -34.34 -6.29 -30.57
C VAL A 58 -34.31 -6.42 -29.05
N THR A 59 -35.42 -6.78 -28.42
CA THR A 59 -35.51 -7.05 -26.99
C THR A 59 -35.32 -8.55 -26.74
N THR A 60 -34.34 -8.91 -25.99
CA THR A 60 -34.07 -10.30 -25.59
C THR A 60 -34.48 -10.46 -24.12
N THR A 61 -35.41 -11.36 -23.85
CA THR A 61 -35.79 -11.73 -22.48
C THR A 61 -35.10 -13.03 -22.11
N THR A 62 -34.29 -13.01 -21.06
CA THR A 62 -33.62 -14.19 -20.53
C THR A 62 -34.34 -14.66 -19.27
N THR A 63 -34.81 -15.90 -19.24
CA THR A 63 -35.39 -16.53 -18.06
C THR A 63 -34.35 -17.48 -17.49
N THR A 64 -33.97 -17.24 -16.22
CA THR A 64 -33.03 -18.09 -15.47
C THR A 64 -33.82 -19.07 -14.62
N THR A 65 -33.57 -20.37 -14.80
CA THR A 65 -34.13 -21.42 -13.94
C THR A 65 -33.02 -21.98 -13.06
N THR A 66 -33.22 -21.90 -11.75
CA THR A 66 -32.31 -22.44 -10.75
C THR A 66 -32.56 -23.93 -10.58
N ILE A 67 -31.52 -24.76 -10.68
CA ILE A 67 -31.58 -26.21 -10.46
C ILE A 67 -30.91 -26.53 -9.15
N SER A 68 -31.64 -27.15 -8.20
CA SER A 68 -31.08 -27.68 -6.96
C SER A 68 -30.41 -29.05 -7.19
N LYS A 69 -29.36 -29.31 -6.41
CA LYS A 69 -28.59 -30.56 -6.47
C LYS A 69 -29.42 -31.80 -6.11
N SER A 70 -29.64 -32.69 -7.03
CA SER A 70 -29.67 -34.13 -6.82
C SER A 70 -29.42 -34.85 -8.15
N ASP A 71 -28.71 -35.95 -8.11
CA ASP A 71 -28.17 -36.70 -9.20
C ASP A 71 -29.15 -37.07 -10.30
N THR A 72 -28.95 -36.66 -11.49
CA THR A 72 -29.07 -37.33 -12.79
C THR A 72 -29.12 -36.28 -13.89
N ILE A 73 -28.17 -36.33 -14.82
CA ILE A 73 -28.11 -35.40 -15.95
C ILE A 73 -29.23 -35.74 -16.92
N LYS A 74 -30.29 -34.94 -16.94
CA LYS A 74 -31.25 -34.91 -18.07
C LYS A 74 -30.94 -33.74 -18.98
N LYS A 75 -30.75 -34.03 -20.26
CA LYS A 75 -30.58 -33.03 -21.32
C LYS A 75 -31.72 -32.04 -21.30
N THR A 76 -31.45 -30.77 -21.03
CA THR A 76 -32.43 -29.70 -21.17
C THR A 76 -32.21 -29.02 -22.51
N VAL A 77 -33.18 -29.12 -23.41
CA VAL A 77 -33.20 -28.41 -24.68
C VAL A 77 -33.71 -27.01 -24.42
N VAL A 78 -32.88 -26.00 -24.64
CA VAL A 78 -33.32 -24.60 -24.59
C VAL A 78 -33.99 -24.25 -25.93
N LYS A 79 -35.29 -24.04 -25.89
CA LYS A 79 -36.06 -23.57 -27.04
C LYS A 79 -36.12 -22.05 -27.00
N THR A 80 -35.39 -21.39 -27.87
CA THR A 80 -35.49 -19.94 -28.05
C THR A 80 -36.67 -19.64 -28.99
N ILE A 81 -37.71 -18.98 -28.47
CA ILE A 81 -38.84 -18.53 -29.29
C ILE A 81 -38.54 -17.08 -29.71
N ILE A 82 -38.31 -16.90 -31.01
CA ILE A 82 -38.19 -15.56 -31.61
C ILE A 82 -39.57 -15.23 -32.23
N SER A 83 -40.27 -14.26 -31.63
CA SER A 83 -41.51 -13.74 -32.23
C SER A 83 -41.13 -12.58 -33.17
N SER A 84 -41.28 -12.77 -34.45
CA SER A 84 -41.20 -11.72 -35.48
C SER A 84 -42.59 -11.30 -35.92
N LYS A 85 -42.95 -10.03 -35.78
CA LYS A 85 -44.04 -9.46 -36.58
C LYS A 85 -43.53 -9.27 -37.99
N LYS A 86 -44.29 -9.87 -38.93
CA LYS A 86 -44.04 -9.91 -40.39
C LYS A 86 -43.80 -8.53 -40.98
N THR A 87 -42.75 -8.38 -41.80
CA THR A 87 -42.80 -7.89 -43.16
C THR A 87 -41.49 -8.24 -43.87
N GLU A 88 -41.65 -8.94 -44.98
CA GLU A 88 -40.83 -9.21 -46.17
C GLU A 88 -39.41 -9.84 -46.05
N ALA A 89 -39.24 -10.76 -46.96
CA ALA A 89 -38.23 -11.78 -47.09
C ALA A 89 -36.79 -11.25 -47.33
N VAL A 90 -35.86 -11.69 -46.51
CA VAL A 90 -34.45 -11.89 -46.87
C VAL A 90 -33.98 -13.19 -46.23
N ALA A 91 -33.35 -14.03 -47.04
CA ALA A 91 -32.93 -15.38 -46.68
C ALA A 91 -32.07 -15.48 -45.39
N PRO A 92 -32.21 -16.55 -44.61
CA PRO A 92 -31.57 -16.62 -43.30
C PRO A 92 -30.09 -17.00 -43.39
N LYS A 93 -29.21 -16.16 -42.88
CA LYS A 93 -27.86 -16.57 -42.45
C LYS A 93 -27.96 -17.32 -41.12
N LYS A 94 -28.36 -18.58 -41.24
CA LYS A 94 -28.29 -19.55 -40.14
C LYS A 94 -26.88 -20.15 -40.20
N ILE A 95 -26.02 -19.99 -39.20
CA ILE A 95 -24.90 -20.97 -39.03
C ILE A 95 -23.76 -20.52 -38.10
N VAL A 96 -23.72 -19.28 -37.61
CA VAL A 96 -22.55 -18.88 -36.81
C VAL A 96 -22.78 -19.03 -35.30
N ILE A 97 -24.04 -19.01 -34.85
CA ILE A 97 -24.34 -19.01 -33.39
C ILE A 97 -24.32 -20.44 -32.84
N GLU A 98 -24.81 -21.44 -33.57
CA GLU A 98 -24.80 -22.84 -33.09
C GLU A 98 -23.38 -23.41 -32.95
N LYS A 99 -22.47 -23.10 -33.89
CA LYS A 99 -21.08 -23.55 -33.80
C LYS A 99 -20.30 -22.93 -32.61
N LYS A 100 -20.64 -21.69 -32.23
CA LYS A 100 -19.99 -21.01 -31.11
C LYS A 100 -20.52 -21.50 -29.76
N ILE A 101 -21.80 -21.83 -29.68
CA ILE A 101 -22.42 -22.39 -28.45
C ILE A 101 -21.97 -23.84 -28.26
N THR A 102 -21.89 -24.66 -29.31
CA THR A 102 -21.39 -26.02 -29.23
C THR A 102 -19.90 -26.05 -28.79
N LYS A 103 -19.08 -25.12 -29.30
CA LYS A 103 -17.69 -25.01 -28.90
C LYS A 103 -17.51 -24.59 -27.46
N ILE A 104 -18.36 -23.69 -26.93
CA ILE A 104 -18.34 -23.30 -25.52
C ILE A 104 -18.83 -24.43 -24.60
N ILE A 105 -19.76 -25.26 -25.06
CA ILE A 105 -20.28 -26.39 -24.31
C ILE A 105 -19.28 -27.55 -24.35
N ASP A 106 -18.62 -27.80 -25.47
CA ASP A 106 -17.58 -28.84 -25.60
C ASP A 106 -16.29 -28.48 -24.85
N GLU A 107 -15.93 -27.19 -24.77
CA GLU A 107 -14.81 -26.73 -23.94
C GLU A 107 -15.10 -26.83 -22.41
N LYS A 108 -16.39 -26.81 -22.01
CA LYS A 108 -16.79 -27.07 -20.60
C LYS A 108 -17.04 -28.53 -20.27
N ALA A 109 -17.28 -29.38 -21.30
CA ALA A 109 -17.56 -30.80 -21.12
C ALA A 109 -16.29 -31.70 -21.20
N THR A 110 -15.21 -31.17 -21.77
CA THR A 110 -13.89 -31.78 -21.58
C THR A 110 -13.37 -31.32 -20.22
N GLY A 111 -13.55 -32.13 -19.20
CA GLY A 111 -12.88 -31.99 -17.92
C GLY A 111 -11.35 -32.03 -18.14
N LYS A 112 -10.80 -30.92 -18.62
CA LYS A 112 -9.38 -30.67 -18.47
C LYS A 112 -9.18 -30.47 -16.98
N THR A 113 -8.70 -31.51 -16.31
CA THR A 113 -8.01 -31.36 -15.04
C THR A 113 -6.95 -30.28 -15.26
N THR A 114 -7.21 -29.08 -14.77
CA THR A 114 -6.24 -28.00 -14.82
C THR A 114 -5.05 -28.46 -14.01
N THR A 115 -3.93 -28.76 -14.69
CA THR A 115 -2.71 -29.19 -14.02
C THR A 115 -2.19 -28.00 -13.22
N GLN A 116 -2.38 -28.03 -11.90
CA GLN A 116 -1.82 -27.02 -11.02
C GLN A 116 -0.30 -27.16 -10.98
N GLN A 117 0.39 -26.04 -10.95
CA GLN A 117 1.84 -25.95 -10.89
C GLN A 117 2.29 -25.11 -9.69
N LEU A 118 3.55 -25.23 -9.31
CA LEU A 118 4.14 -24.41 -8.26
C LEU A 118 4.22 -22.95 -8.72
N LEU A 119 4.02 -22.02 -7.78
CA LEU A 119 4.17 -20.59 -8.06
C LEU A 119 5.59 -20.26 -8.46
N THR A 120 5.76 -19.52 -9.56
CA THR A 120 7.06 -18.99 -10.00
C THR A 120 7.12 -17.47 -9.85
N PRO A 121 8.33 -16.86 -9.86
CA PRO A 121 8.47 -15.40 -9.85
C PRO A 121 7.69 -14.71 -10.98
N GLU A 122 7.71 -15.26 -12.18
CA GLU A 122 7.03 -14.72 -13.35
C GLU A 122 5.50 -14.80 -13.19
N MET A 123 4.97 -15.90 -12.65
CA MET A 123 3.54 -16.03 -12.34
C MET A 123 3.11 -15.03 -11.27
N LEU A 124 3.90 -14.87 -10.21
CA LEU A 124 3.64 -13.89 -9.16
C LEU A 124 3.55 -12.47 -9.74
N TRP A 125 4.53 -12.06 -10.55
CA TRP A 125 4.54 -10.73 -11.16
C TRP A 125 3.48 -10.55 -12.25
N GLY A 126 3.00 -11.65 -12.85
CA GLY A 126 1.88 -11.68 -13.79
C GLY A 126 0.49 -11.50 -13.15
N LEU A 127 0.35 -11.64 -11.83
CA LEU A 127 -0.91 -11.41 -11.14
C LEU A 127 -1.37 -9.94 -11.30
N LYS A 128 -2.67 -9.77 -11.48
CA LYS A 128 -3.28 -8.44 -11.53
C LYS A 128 -3.30 -7.83 -10.14
N ARG A 129 -3.00 -6.53 -10.08
CA ARG A 129 -3.09 -5.73 -8.88
C ARG A 129 -4.41 -4.98 -8.89
N VAL A 130 -5.25 -5.22 -7.88
CA VAL A 130 -6.57 -4.61 -7.75
C VAL A 130 -6.44 -3.36 -6.87
N GLY A 131 -6.88 -2.23 -7.40
CA GLY A 131 -6.98 -0.96 -6.68
C GLY A 131 -8.45 -0.52 -6.60
N ALA A 132 -8.91 -0.15 -5.40
CA ALA A 132 -10.24 0.39 -5.21
C ALA A 132 -10.29 1.87 -5.62
N VAL A 133 -11.37 2.28 -6.29
CA VAL A 133 -11.58 3.67 -6.72
C VAL A 133 -12.72 4.33 -5.93
N GLY A 134 -13.83 3.61 -5.67
CA GLY A 134 -14.93 4.12 -4.90
C GLY A 134 -16.20 3.30 -5.00
N VAL A 135 -17.22 3.76 -4.29
CA VAL A 135 -18.57 3.13 -4.25
C VAL A 135 -19.62 4.15 -4.60
N ASN A 136 -20.56 3.77 -5.43
CA ASN A 136 -21.81 4.49 -5.62
C ASN A 136 -22.93 3.73 -4.87
N ALA A 137 -23.28 4.23 -3.69
CA ALA A 137 -24.27 3.61 -2.82
C ALA A 137 -25.66 3.60 -3.44
N LYS A 138 -26.02 4.61 -4.26
CA LYS A 138 -27.35 4.72 -4.90
C LYS A 138 -27.56 3.66 -5.97
N THR A 139 -26.53 3.43 -6.79
CA THR A 139 -26.59 2.45 -7.90
C THR A 139 -26.04 1.08 -7.50
N GLN A 140 -25.56 0.92 -6.27
CA GLN A 140 -24.93 -0.31 -5.76
C GLN A 140 -23.75 -0.78 -6.62
N GLN A 141 -22.97 0.18 -7.17
CA GLN A 141 -21.80 -0.09 -8.00
C GLN A 141 -20.51 0.18 -7.21
N VAL A 142 -19.55 -0.73 -7.32
CA VAL A 142 -18.18 -0.53 -6.84
C VAL A 142 -17.26 -0.33 -8.03
N TYR A 143 -16.45 0.70 -7.97
CA TYR A 143 -15.47 1.05 -9.00
C TYR A 143 -14.08 0.63 -8.56
N PHE A 144 -13.34 -0.03 -9.47
CA PHE A 144 -12.00 -0.51 -9.21
C PHE A 144 -11.16 -0.60 -10.48
N ASP A 145 -9.87 -0.58 -10.28
CA ASP A 145 -8.90 -0.77 -11.34
C ASP A 145 -8.20 -2.11 -11.20
N THR A 146 -7.88 -2.74 -12.32
CA THR A 146 -6.95 -3.85 -12.36
C THR A 146 -5.74 -3.47 -13.19
N ARG A 147 -4.56 -3.55 -12.57
CA ARG A 147 -3.29 -3.28 -13.24
C ARG A 147 -2.54 -4.59 -13.48
N SER A 148 -2.17 -4.86 -14.71
CA SER A 148 -1.24 -5.90 -15.11
C SER A 148 0.07 -5.31 -15.61
N ILE A 149 1.18 -6.03 -15.41
CA ILE A 149 2.50 -5.64 -15.89
C ILE A 149 2.92 -6.66 -16.94
N ASP A 150 3.27 -6.18 -18.13
CA ASP A 150 3.97 -6.99 -19.10
C ASP A 150 5.45 -7.10 -18.68
N ILE A 151 5.82 -8.30 -18.23
CA ILE A 151 7.16 -8.58 -17.70
C ILE A 151 8.26 -8.30 -18.73
N LYS A 152 8.01 -8.49 -20.02
CA LYS A 152 9.03 -8.29 -21.07
C LYS A 152 9.36 -6.82 -21.30
N THR A 153 8.37 -5.95 -21.15
CA THR A 153 8.48 -4.52 -21.48
C THR A 153 8.37 -3.62 -20.25
N GLU A 154 8.08 -4.17 -19.07
CA GLU A 154 7.75 -3.50 -17.80
C GLU A 154 6.59 -2.51 -17.91
N LYS A 155 5.84 -2.56 -19.01
CA LYS A 155 4.70 -1.65 -19.20
C LYS A 155 3.48 -2.13 -18.41
N GLY A 156 2.96 -1.23 -17.59
CA GLY A 156 1.70 -1.42 -16.90
C GLY A 156 0.51 -1.12 -17.82
N THR A 157 -0.52 -1.96 -17.74
CA THR A 157 -1.82 -1.71 -18.34
C THR A 157 -2.87 -1.68 -17.25
N THR A 158 -3.60 -0.57 -17.15
CA THR A 158 -4.73 -0.40 -16.23
C THR A 158 -6.03 -0.62 -16.98
N ARG A 159 -6.93 -1.40 -16.37
CA ARG A 159 -8.31 -1.58 -16.83
C ARG A 159 -9.24 -1.04 -15.74
N HIS A 160 -10.10 -0.11 -16.10
CA HIS A 160 -11.12 0.45 -15.23
C HIS A 160 -12.36 -0.44 -15.25
N CYS A 161 -12.81 -0.86 -14.09
CA CYS A 161 -13.90 -1.81 -13.91
C CYS A 161 -14.95 -1.26 -12.94
N GLN A 162 -16.15 -1.80 -13.08
CA GLN A 162 -17.21 -1.68 -12.07
C GLN A 162 -17.86 -3.03 -11.85
N VAL A 163 -18.32 -3.25 -10.62
CA VAL A 163 -19.07 -4.44 -10.24
C VAL A 163 -20.35 -4.05 -9.53
N ASP A 164 -21.45 -4.68 -9.92
CA ASP A 164 -22.70 -4.57 -9.19
C ASP A 164 -22.67 -5.44 -7.93
N VAL A 165 -22.92 -4.83 -6.77
CA VAL A 165 -22.77 -5.48 -5.46
C VAL A 165 -23.76 -6.63 -5.26
N ASN A 166 -24.97 -6.53 -5.84
CA ASN A 166 -26.03 -7.52 -5.67
C ASN A 166 -25.83 -8.72 -6.57
N THR A 167 -25.52 -8.47 -7.85
CA THR A 167 -25.41 -9.53 -8.85
C THR A 167 -24.00 -10.08 -9.03
N GLY A 168 -22.97 -9.33 -8.60
CA GLY A 168 -21.56 -9.64 -8.87
C GLY A 168 -21.15 -9.47 -10.34
N CYS A 169 -22.01 -8.84 -11.17
CA CYS A 169 -21.72 -8.62 -12.59
C CYS A 169 -20.64 -7.56 -12.77
N ILE A 170 -19.52 -7.95 -13.37
CA ILE A 170 -18.37 -7.06 -13.63
C ILE A 170 -18.46 -6.56 -15.08
N SER A 171 -18.29 -5.26 -15.26
CA SER A 171 -18.16 -4.62 -16.56
C SER A 171 -16.95 -3.71 -16.64
N THR A 172 -16.41 -3.53 -17.85
CA THR A 172 -15.29 -2.62 -18.11
C THR A 172 -15.83 -1.22 -18.43
N ILE A 173 -15.21 -0.21 -17.84
CA ILE A 173 -15.54 1.18 -18.10
C ILE A 173 -14.55 1.71 -19.13
N GLN A 174 -15.07 2.38 -20.15
CA GLN A 174 -14.24 3.05 -21.14
C GLN A 174 -13.79 4.41 -20.57
N VAL A 175 -12.51 4.52 -20.27
CA VAL A 175 -11.88 5.79 -19.90
C VAL A 175 -10.93 6.15 -21.04
N PRO A 176 -11.01 7.37 -21.60
CA PRO A 176 -10.12 7.77 -22.67
C PRO A 176 -8.65 7.67 -22.22
N LYS A 177 -7.78 7.37 -23.18
CA LYS A 177 -6.34 7.34 -22.95
C LYS A 177 -5.89 8.68 -22.36
N ASP A 178 -4.97 8.65 -21.41
CA ASP A 178 -4.44 9.82 -20.70
C ASP A 178 -5.39 10.47 -19.68
N PHE A 179 -6.58 9.91 -19.43
CA PHE A 179 -7.47 10.32 -18.35
C PHE A 179 -7.09 9.59 -17.06
N GLU A 180 -6.77 10.33 -16.02
CA GLU A 180 -6.51 9.83 -14.68
C GLU A 180 -7.74 10.09 -13.81
N ILE A 181 -8.42 9.03 -13.38
CA ILE A 181 -9.58 9.16 -12.48
C ILE A 181 -9.08 9.54 -11.08
N ILE A 182 -9.48 10.71 -10.60
CA ILE A 182 -9.09 11.22 -9.30
C ILE A 182 -10.19 11.07 -8.24
N GLN A 183 -11.44 11.01 -8.65
CA GLN A 183 -12.58 10.86 -7.76
C GLN A 183 -13.72 10.16 -8.49
N ARG A 184 -14.31 9.15 -7.85
CA ARG A 184 -15.49 8.48 -8.36
C ARG A 184 -16.35 8.00 -7.19
N ASN A 185 -17.50 8.62 -7.05
CA ASN A 185 -18.45 8.35 -5.99
C ASN A 185 -19.89 8.55 -6.51
N GLU A 186 -20.85 8.60 -5.60
CA GLU A 186 -22.27 8.79 -5.94
C GLU A 186 -22.60 10.19 -6.47
N GLN A 187 -21.75 11.21 -6.23
CA GLN A 187 -21.98 12.56 -6.71
C GLN A 187 -21.45 12.74 -8.14
N ALA A 188 -20.23 12.29 -8.41
CA ALA A 188 -19.60 12.51 -9.71
C ALA A 188 -18.38 11.58 -9.94
N THR A 189 -17.98 11.52 -11.20
CA THR A 189 -16.66 11.01 -11.61
C THR A 189 -15.86 12.16 -12.19
N TYR A 190 -14.68 12.41 -11.61
CA TYR A 190 -13.72 13.40 -12.08
C TYR A 190 -12.43 12.75 -12.55
N ALA A 191 -11.84 13.34 -13.59
CA ALA A 191 -10.55 12.89 -14.13
C ALA A 191 -9.66 14.09 -14.47
N LEU A 192 -8.35 13.88 -14.33
CA LEU A 192 -7.32 14.83 -14.78
C LEU A 192 -6.75 14.42 -16.13
N VAL A 193 -6.55 15.41 -16.99
CA VAL A 193 -5.89 15.24 -18.29
C VAL A 193 -5.05 16.47 -18.59
N LYS A 194 -3.73 16.32 -18.63
CA LYS A 194 -2.80 17.42 -18.99
C LYS A 194 -3.12 18.72 -18.25
N GLY A 195 -3.33 18.63 -16.93
CA GLY A 195 -3.63 19.78 -16.08
C GLY A 195 -5.02 20.38 -16.22
N ASN A 196 -5.97 19.66 -16.80
CA ASN A 196 -7.37 20.04 -16.85
C ASN A 196 -8.23 19.01 -16.12
N LEU A 197 -9.21 19.49 -15.35
CA LEU A 197 -10.21 18.66 -14.68
C LEU A 197 -11.42 18.47 -15.58
N TYR A 198 -11.86 17.23 -15.71
CA TYR A 198 -13.06 16.84 -16.44
C TYR A 198 -14.02 16.11 -15.51
N GLN A 199 -15.31 16.26 -15.78
CA GLN A 199 -16.39 15.49 -15.15
C GLN A 199 -17.10 14.62 -16.17
N LEU A 200 -17.32 13.36 -15.84
CA LEU A 200 -18.14 12.45 -16.63
C LEU A 200 -19.62 12.85 -16.51
N GLN A 201 -20.27 13.04 -17.64
CA GLN A 201 -21.69 13.38 -17.73
C GLN A 201 -22.57 12.12 -17.88
N ALA A 202 -23.87 12.27 -17.69
CA ALA A 202 -24.84 11.17 -17.79
C ALA A 202 -24.91 10.54 -19.20
N ASP A 203 -24.56 11.27 -20.24
CA ASP A 203 -24.47 10.80 -21.62
C ASP A 203 -23.12 10.14 -21.98
N ASN A 204 -22.28 9.87 -20.96
CA ASN A 204 -20.91 9.35 -21.09
C ASN A 204 -19.91 10.27 -21.80
N THR A 205 -20.22 11.56 -21.95
CA THR A 205 -19.25 12.55 -22.42
C THR A 205 -18.44 13.14 -21.25
N TRP A 206 -17.26 13.67 -21.55
CA TRP A 206 -16.39 14.32 -20.56
C TRP A 206 -16.44 15.82 -20.74
N ARG A 207 -16.99 16.52 -19.76
CA ARG A 207 -17.06 17.98 -19.71
C ARG A 207 -15.87 18.55 -18.95
N LYS A 208 -15.15 19.51 -19.55
CA LYS A 208 -14.09 20.24 -18.88
C LYS A 208 -14.69 21.16 -17.79
N MET A 209 -14.15 21.05 -16.57
CA MET A 209 -14.63 21.78 -15.39
C MET A 209 -13.65 22.83 -14.90
N HIS A 210 -12.33 22.54 -14.97
CA HIS A 210 -11.29 23.43 -14.44
C HIS A 210 -10.00 23.28 -15.25
N THR A 211 -9.11 24.28 -15.18
CA THR A 211 -7.80 24.34 -15.85
C THR A 211 -6.72 24.77 -14.87
N GLY A 212 -5.45 24.77 -15.31
CA GLY A 212 -4.35 25.31 -14.49
C GLY A 212 -3.79 24.31 -13.46
N LEU A 213 -4.08 23.02 -13.63
CA LEU A 213 -3.66 21.95 -12.71
C LEU A 213 -2.48 21.14 -13.26
N ALA A 214 -1.60 21.73 -14.08
CA ALA A 214 -0.56 20.98 -14.80
C ALA A 214 0.40 20.20 -13.90
N ASN A 215 0.68 20.70 -12.72
CA ASN A 215 1.56 20.09 -11.71
C ASN A 215 0.82 19.82 -10.41
N ALA A 216 -0.53 19.80 -10.44
CA ALA A 216 -1.32 19.54 -9.26
C ALA A 216 -1.33 18.06 -8.92
N THR A 217 -1.26 17.79 -7.62
CA THR A 217 -1.44 16.47 -7.03
C THR A 217 -2.58 16.50 -6.01
N ALA A 218 -3.04 15.34 -5.56
CA ALA A 218 -4.01 15.21 -4.48
C ALA A 218 -5.27 16.09 -4.66
N VAL A 219 -5.87 16.09 -5.84
CA VAL A 219 -7.02 16.97 -6.19
C VAL A 219 -8.30 16.46 -5.53
N LYS A 220 -9.05 17.37 -4.86
CA LYS A 220 -10.39 17.12 -4.30
C LYS A 220 -11.40 18.19 -4.69
N VAL A 221 -12.59 17.78 -5.12
CA VAL A 221 -13.73 18.65 -5.39
C VAL A 221 -14.64 18.67 -4.16
N SER A 222 -15.12 19.86 -3.77
CA SER A 222 -16.10 20.02 -2.69
C SER A 222 -17.39 19.24 -2.98
N LYS A 223 -18.14 18.85 -1.94
CA LYS A 223 -19.38 18.04 -2.08
C LYS A 223 -20.42 18.74 -2.98
N ASP A 224 -20.49 20.05 -2.94
CA ASP A 224 -21.41 20.87 -3.77
C ASP A 224 -20.86 21.15 -5.19
N GLY A 225 -19.66 20.72 -5.52
CA GLY A 225 -19.01 20.91 -6.83
C GLY A 225 -18.55 22.32 -7.14
N LYS A 226 -18.61 23.26 -6.17
CA LYS A 226 -18.30 24.67 -6.41
C LYS A 226 -16.84 25.03 -6.20
N TRP A 227 -16.10 24.23 -5.43
CA TRP A 227 -14.72 24.48 -5.07
C TRP A 227 -13.84 23.27 -5.42
N ILE A 228 -12.59 23.57 -5.66
CA ILE A 228 -11.53 22.57 -5.83
C ILE A 228 -10.38 22.88 -4.87
N ALA A 229 -9.85 21.86 -4.20
CA ALA A 229 -8.59 21.92 -3.48
C ALA A 229 -7.58 21.00 -4.15
N TYR A 230 -6.33 21.42 -4.21
CA TYR A 230 -5.26 20.63 -4.81
C TYR A 230 -3.91 21.01 -4.20
N ALA A 231 -2.96 20.09 -4.25
CA ALA A 231 -1.59 20.36 -3.86
C ALA A 231 -0.73 20.71 -5.07
N GLN A 232 0.21 21.62 -4.87
CA GLN A 232 1.22 21.99 -5.87
C GLN A 232 2.51 22.40 -5.18
N GLU A 233 3.65 22.03 -5.76
CA GLU A 233 4.98 22.41 -5.27
C GLU A 233 5.24 23.91 -5.46
N VAL A 234 5.74 24.55 -4.41
CA VAL A 234 6.14 25.97 -4.37
C VAL A 234 7.58 26.07 -3.91
N LEU A 235 8.48 26.57 -4.75
CA LEU A 235 9.88 26.76 -4.42
C LEU A 235 10.05 27.96 -3.48
N LEU A 236 10.39 27.72 -2.22
CA LEU A 236 10.57 28.75 -1.20
C LEU A 236 12.01 28.90 -0.72
N GLN A 237 12.72 27.77 -0.58
CA GLN A 237 14.07 27.72 0.00
C GLN A 237 14.99 26.88 -0.90
N PRO A 238 15.40 27.38 -2.07
CA PRO A 238 16.15 26.60 -3.04
C PRO A 238 17.46 26.04 -2.46
N THR A 239 17.66 24.74 -2.61
CA THR A 239 18.86 24.02 -2.18
C THR A 239 19.71 23.58 -3.36
N VAL A 240 19.12 23.48 -4.56
CA VAL A 240 19.86 23.10 -5.77
C VAL A 240 20.71 24.26 -6.28
N ALA A 241 22.00 24.05 -6.48
CA ALA A 241 22.96 25.10 -6.80
C ALA A 241 22.57 25.95 -8.02
N LYS A 242 22.03 25.34 -9.10
CA LYS A 242 21.53 26.06 -10.29
C LYS A 242 20.38 27.03 -9.99
N ASP A 243 19.61 26.77 -8.92
CA ASP A 243 18.51 27.62 -8.49
C ASP A 243 18.95 28.73 -7.55
N ILE A 244 20.10 28.55 -6.90
CA ILE A 244 20.78 29.55 -6.06
C ILE A 244 21.67 30.46 -6.95
N TYR A 245 22.50 29.85 -7.81
CA TYR A 245 23.47 30.54 -8.68
C TYR A 245 22.98 30.46 -10.12
N LYS A 246 22.20 31.45 -10.54
CA LYS A 246 21.52 31.46 -11.87
C LYS A 246 22.48 31.52 -13.06
N ASP A 247 23.72 31.96 -12.85
CA ASP A 247 24.81 31.95 -13.83
C ASP A 247 25.49 30.58 -14.04
N LEU A 248 25.19 29.62 -13.13
CA LEU A 248 25.75 28.27 -13.13
C LEU A 248 24.69 27.18 -13.46
N ALA A 249 23.99 27.35 -14.58
CA ALA A 249 22.86 26.48 -14.97
C ALA A 249 23.18 24.97 -15.06
N ASN A 250 24.46 24.60 -15.25
CA ASN A 250 24.92 23.22 -15.34
C ASN A 250 25.46 22.67 -14.00
N ALA A 251 25.37 23.45 -12.90
CA ALA A 251 25.83 22.99 -11.60
C ALA A 251 24.91 21.84 -11.09
N ASN A 252 25.56 20.73 -10.74
CA ASN A 252 24.90 19.58 -10.12
C ASN A 252 25.40 19.44 -8.68
N ALA A 253 24.93 20.33 -7.81
CA ALA A 253 25.28 20.38 -6.40
C ALA A 253 24.07 20.80 -5.57
N TYR A 254 24.06 20.41 -4.31
CA TYR A 254 23.09 20.84 -3.32
C TYR A 254 23.78 21.59 -2.19
N VAL A 255 23.13 22.60 -1.65
CA VAL A 255 23.63 23.42 -0.54
C VAL A 255 22.60 23.38 0.58
N PHE A 256 22.93 22.68 1.67
CA PHE A 256 22.06 22.56 2.85
C PHE A 256 22.69 23.28 4.03
N HIS A 257 21.85 23.92 4.85
CA HIS A 257 22.24 24.62 6.05
C HIS A 257 21.62 24.03 7.31
N ASP A 258 20.68 23.09 7.16
CA ASP A 258 19.94 22.46 8.24
C ASP A 258 19.63 21.00 7.93
N LEU A 259 19.02 20.30 8.94
CA LEU A 259 18.59 18.92 8.79
C LEU A 259 17.31 18.82 7.94
N ASN A 260 16.93 17.56 7.64
CA ASN A 260 15.92 17.15 6.68
C ASN A 260 16.34 17.48 5.25
N TYR A 261 17.61 17.17 4.92
CA TYR A 261 18.18 17.41 3.59
C TYR A 261 17.80 16.31 2.58
N ARG A 262 17.26 15.19 3.04
CA ARG A 262 16.74 14.09 2.21
C ARG A 262 15.66 13.33 2.97
N HIS A 263 14.72 12.71 2.25
CA HIS A 263 13.65 11.93 2.82
C HIS A 263 13.33 10.75 1.88
N TRP A 264 13.23 9.54 2.43
CA TRP A 264 12.94 8.27 1.76
C TRP A 264 13.96 7.91 0.65
N ASP A 265 13.82 8.46 -0.56
CA ASP A 265 14.69 8.24 -1.74
C ASP A 265 15.02 9.54 -2.50
N THR A 266 14.67 10.69 -1.92
CA THR A 266 14.73 12.00 -2.56
C THR A 266 15.55 12.97 -1.74
N TRP A 267 16.37 13.79 -2.41
CA TRP A 267 17.03 14.97 -1.83
C TRP A 267 16.07 16.14 -1.87
N GLU A 268 16.03 16.92 -0.78
CA GLU A 268 15.18 18.11 -0.71
C GLU A 268 15.71 19.20 -1.67
N ASP A 269 14.86 19.69 -2.54
CA ASP A 269 15.16 20.74 -3.52
C ASP A 269 14.74 22.14 -3.05
N GLY A 270 14.04 22.22 -1.92
CA GLY A 270 13.52 23.44 -1.31
C GLY A 270 12.15 23.87 -1.81
N ALA A 271 11.48 22.96 -2.56
CA ALA A 271 10.07 23.11 -2.87
C ALA A 271 9.20 22.41 -1.82
N TYR A 272 8.09 23.04 -1.47
CA TYR A 272 7.12 22.56 -0.50
C TYR A 272 5.76 22.34 -1.15
N ALA A 273 5.09 21.25 -0.79
CA ALA A 273 3.73 20.97 -1.24
C ALA A 273 2.74 21.91 -0.53
N HIS A 274 2.18 22.87 -1.23
CA HIS A 274 1.17 23.78 -0.71
C HIS A 274 -0.22 23.40 -1.19
N LEU A 275 -1.22 23.61 -0.33
CA LEU A 275 -2.62 23.49 -0.71
C LEU A 275 -3.13 24.79 -1.33
N PHE A 276 -3.76 24.63 -2.49
CA PHE A 276 -4.48 25.70 -3.20
C PHE A 276 -5.98 25.40 -3.15
N VAL A 277 -6.77 26.47 -3.02
CA VAL A 277 -8.22 26.40 -3.17
C VAL A 277 -8.65 27.35 -4.28
N ALA A 278 -9.59 26.92 -5.13
CA ALA A 278 -10.11 27.76 -6.21
C ALA A 278 -11.61 27.50 -6.42
N PRO A 279 -12.40 28.54 -6.82
CA PRO A 279 -13.75 28.31 -7.32
C PRO A 279 -13.69 27.46 -8.60
N MET A 280 -14.62 26.50 -8.75
CA MET A 280 -14.68 25.64 -9.92
C MET A 280 -14.76 26.47 -11.21
N GLY A 281 -13.90 26.17 -12.17
CA GLY A 281 -13.81 26.87 -13.45
C GLY A 281 -13.06 28.19 -13.45
N LYS A 282 -12.55 28.66 -12.31
CA LYS A 282 -11.86 29.96 -12.14
C LYS A 282 -10.42 29.77 -11.64
N ALA A 283 -9.54 29.21 -12.47
CA ALA A 283 -8.15 28.94 -12.11
C ALA A 283 -7.36 30.21 -11.67
N SER A 284 -7.66 31.38 -12.29
CA SER A 284 -7.03 32.64 -11.93
C SER A 284 -7.39 33.17 -10.53
N ALA A 285 -8.40 32.56 -9.89
CA ALA A 285 -8.82 32.90 -8.52
C ALA A 285 -8.31 31.84 -7.51
N ALA A 286 -7.30 31.05 -7.85
CA ALA A 286 -6.67 30.12 -6.95
C ALA A 286 -5.92 30.86 -5.82
N ILE A 287 -6.11 30.39 -4.62
CA ILE A 287 -5.50 30.95 -3.39
C ILE A 287 -4.59 29.88 -2.82
N ASP A 288 -3.31 30.19 -2.66
CA ASP A 288 -2.36 29.42 -1.85
C ASP A 288 -2.69 29.68 -0.37
N ILE A 289 -3.28 28.69 0.32
CA ILE A 289 -3.70 28.83 1.71
C ILE A 289 -2.54 28.65 2.71
N MET A 290 -1.35 28.28 2.20
CA MET A 290 -0.11 28.10 2.97
C MET A 290 0.97 29.11 2.52
N LYS A 291 0.59 30.18 1.83
CA LYS A 291 1.51 31.14 1.21
C LYS A 291 2.61 31.63 2.14
N GLY A 292 3.85 31.37 1.75
CA GLY A 292 5.06 31.76 2.49
C GLY A 292 5.43 30.83 3.65
N GLU A 293 4.70 29.73 3.85
CA GLU A 293 4.99 28.72 4.86
C GLU A 293 5.88 27.62 4.27
N ALA A 294 7.08 27.42 4.78
CA ALA A 294 8.00 26.36 4.37
C ALA A 294 7.62 25.02 5.02
N PHE A 295 6.42 24.51 4.71
CA PHE A 295 5.86 23.28 5.24
C PHE A 295 5.06 22.55 4.15
N ASP A 296 4.88 21.25 4.30
CA ASP A 296 4.19 20.42 3.33
C ASP A 296 2.76 20.05 3.76
N CYS A 297 1.82 20.14 2.85
CA CYS A 297 0.56 19.43 2.83
C CYS A 297 0.17 19.11 1.38
N PRO A 298 0.05 17.83 0.99
CA PRO A 298 0.23 16.60 1.78
C PRO A 298 1.64 16.40 2.34
N GLN A 299 1.71 15.61 3.43
CA GLN A 299 2.97 15.36 4.13
C GLN A 299 3.92 14.50 3.27
N LYS A 300 5.13 14.99 3.00
CA LYS A 300 6.17 14.17 2.36
C LYS A 300 6.67 13.07 3.30
N PRO A 301 7.12 11.90 2.77
CA PRO A 301 7.20 11.54 1.35
C PRO A 301 5.91 10.85 0.83
N HIS A 302 4.96 10.47 1.68
CA HIS A 302 3.86 9.57 1.34
C HIS A 302 2.46 10.19 1.52
N GLY A 303 2.35 11.47 1.81
CA GLY A 303 1.09 12.18 1.90
C GLY A 303 0.33 12.26 0.58
N GLY A 304 -0.98 12.27 0.67
CA GLY A 304 -1.87 12.32 -0.47
C GLY A 304 -3.19 13.05 -0.16
N ALA A 305 -4.20 12.73 -0.92
CA ALA A 305 -5.52 13.35 -0.73
C ALA A 305 -6.13 13.06 0.65
N GLU A 306 -5.68 12.06 1.37
CA GLU A 306 -6.13 11.75 2.74
C GLU A 306 -5.66 12.77 3.78
N ASP A 307 -4.69 13.62 3.45
CA ASP A 307 -4.17 14.64 4.35
C ASP A 307 -5.03 15.90 4.43
N PHE A 308 -6.07 16.04 3.59
CA PHE A 308 -7.00 17.14 3.69
C PHE A 308 -8.41 16.73 3.29
N GLU A 309 -9.42 17.42 3.84
CA GLU A 309 -10.83 17.09 3.60
C GLU A 309 -11.71 18.34 3.61
N TRP A 310 -12.64 18.43 2.65
CA TRP A 310 -13.68 19.44 2.63
C TRP A 310 -14.74 19.15 3.71
N ASN A 311 -15.10 20.16 4.49
CA ASN A 311 -16.35 20.09 5.23
C ASN A 311 -17.51 19.96 4.23
N PRO A 312 -18.48 19.05 4.44
CA PRO A 312 -19.64 18.88 3.54
C PRO A 312 -20.43 20.16 3.25
N ASN A 313 -20.33 21.18 4.14
CA ASN A 313 -20.94 22.49 3.92
C ASN A 313 -20.25 23.32 2.80
N GLY A 314 -19.09 22.89 2.30
CA GLY A 314 -18.33 23.53 1.24
C GLY A 314 -17.65 24.86 1.63
N LYS A 315 -17.57 25.19 2.94
CA LYS A 315 -17.03 26.47 3.43
C LYS A 315 -15.68 26.36 4.11
N GLU A 316 -15.28 25.17 4.49
CA GLU A 316 -14.08 24.89 5.29
C GLU A 316 -13.31 23.72 4.71
N LEU A 317 -11.98 23.80 4.80
CA LEU A 317 -11.04 22.73 4.46
C LEU A 317 -10.19 22.43 5.69
N VAL A 318 -10.19 21.18 6.17
CA VAL A 318 -9.25 20.71 7.19
C VAL A 318 -8.04 20.05 6.51
N TYR A 319 -6.83 20.26 7.04
CA TYR A 319 -5.62 19.66 6.50
C TYR A 319 -4.59 19.31 7.57
N VAL A 320 -3.76 18.32 7.29
CA VAL A 320 -2.66 17.86 8.14
C VAL A 320 -1.40 18.61 7.77
N CYS A 321 -0.68 19.14 8.77
CA CYS A 321 0.60 19.78 8.51
C CYS A 321 1.54 19.66 9.72
N LYS A 322 2.82 19.37 9.44
CA LYS A 322 3.92 19.40 10.40
C LYS A 322 4.62 20.77 10.31
N LYS A 323 4.17 21.76 11.10
CA LYS A 323 4.74 23.11 11.08
C LYS A 323 5.98 23.22 11.96
N LEU A 324 6.99 22.43 11.64
CA LEU A 324 8.31 22.42 12.23
C LEU A 324 9.36 22.54 11.12
N SER A 325 10.55 23.02 11.43
CA SER A 325 11.65 23.14 10.46
C SER A 325 12.98 22.65 11.03
N GLY A 326 13.91 22.34 10.14
CA GLY A 326 15.28 21.99 10.47
C GLY A 326 15.39 20.85 11.48
N LYS A 327 16.22 21.04 12.49
CA LYS A 327 16.44 20.04 13.54
C LYS A 327 15.16 19.63 14.26
N ALA A 328 14.23 20.56 14.52
CA ALA A 328 12.95 20.25 15.17
C ALA A 328 12.09 19.33 14.28
N TYR A 329 12.03 19.59 12.99
CA TYR A 329 11.35 18.72 12.03
C TYR A 329 11.94 17.30 12.03
N ALA A 330 13.26 17.18 11.97
CA ALA A 330 13.96 15.90 11.89
C ALA A 330 13.79 15.02 13.13
N GLN A 331 13.47 15.60 14.29
CA GLN A 331 13.38 14.90 15.57
C GLN A 331 11.96 14.65 16.07
N SER A 332 10.94 15.22 15.43
CA SER A 332 9.55 15.16 15.85
C SER A 332 8.70 14.34 14.90
N THR A 333 7.65 13.71 15.42
CA THR A 333 6.56 13.10 14.66
C THR A 333 5.29 13.94 14.72
N ASN A 334 5.31 15.10 15.40
CA ASN A 334 4.11 15.89 15.63
C ASN A 334 3.56 16.53 14.37
N THR A 335 2.33 16.18 14.00
CA THR A 335 1.51 16.87 13.02
C THR A 335 0.24 17.38 13.69
N ASP A 336 -0.24 18.52 13.23
CA ASP A 336 -1.53 19.08 13.67
C ASP A 336 -2.56 19.13 12.54
N LEU A 337 -3.83 19.21 12.91
CA LEU A 337 -4.93 19.54 12.00
C LEU A 337 -5.15 21.05 11.97
N TYR A 338 -5.17 21.60 10.76
CA TYR A 338 -5.43 23.00 10.49
C TYR A 338 -6.74 23.15 9.74
N LEU A 339 -7.60 24.06 10.21
CA LEU A 339 -8.89 24.36 9.62
C LEU A 339 -8.80 25.71 8.89
N TYR A 340 -8.94 25.71 7.57
CA TYR A 340 -9.04 26.90 6.74
C TYR A 340 -10.50 27.22 6.45
N THR A 341 -10.91 28.48 6.67
CA THR A 341 -12.26 28.98 6.42
C THR A 341 -12.26 29.89 5.19
N LEU A 342 -13.01 29.55 4.15
CA LEU A 342 -13.06 30.29 2.88
C LEU A 342 -13.52 31.75 3.05
N GLU A 343 -14.53 31.97 3.88
CA GLU A 343 -15.13 33.32 4.07
C GLU A 343 -14.15 34.33 4.68
N THR A 344 -13.34 33.88 5.63
CA THR A 344 -12.40 34.74 6.36
C THR A 344 -10.98 34.68 5.85
N ALA A 345 -10.68 33.71 4.96
CA ALA A 345 -9.33 33.37 4.50
C ALA A 345 -8.34 33.14 5.67
N LYS A 346 -8.82 32.56 6.78
CA LYS A 346 -8.00 32.31 7.98
C LYS A 346 -7.84 30.82 8.25
N THR A 347 -6.65 30.46 8.72
CA THR A 347 -6.31 29.12 9.18
C THR A 347 -6.22 29.11 10.72
N LYS A 348 -6.75 28.05 11.34
CA LYS A 348 -6.68 27.81 12.78
C LYS A 348 -6.17 26.38 13.03
N ASN A 349 -5.17 26.24 13.91
CA ASN A 349 -4.78 24.93 14.45
C ASN A 349 -5.86 24.43 15.42
N ILE A 350 -6.48 23.26 15.14
CA ILE A 350 -7.59 22.71 15.91
C ILE A 350 -7.19 21.57 16.85
N THR A 351 -5.96 21.06 16.73
CA THR A 351 -5.41 20.02 17.62
C THR A 351 -4.18 20.52 18.40
N LYS A 352 -4.03 21.83 18.51
CA LYS A 352 -2.92 22.48 19.21
C LYS A 352 -2.72 21.90 20.61
N GLY A 353 -1.52 21.37 20.86
CA GLY A 353 -1.14 20.74 22.13
C GLY A 353 -1.37 19.26 22.21
N MET A 354 -1.95 18.63 21.18
CA MET A 354 -1.85 17.20 20.96
C MET A 354 -0.46 16.90 20.41
N MET A 355 0.14 15.81 20.85
CA MET A 355 1.49 15.43 20.45
C MET A 355 1.46 14.16 19.61
N GLY A 356 2.50 13.96 18.78
CA GLY A 356 2.56 12.85 17.84
C GLY A 356 1.76 13.14 16.56
N TYR A 357 1.44 12.10 15.80
CA TYR A 357 0.72 12.28 14.53
C TYR A 357 -0.78 12.47 14.76
N ASP A 358 -1.34 13.59 14.24
CA ASP A 358 -2.76 13.78 13.97
C ASP A 358 -2.98 13.66 12.47
N MET A 359 -3.78 12.67 12.01
CA MET A 359 -3.85 12.31 10.59
C MET A 359 -5.23 11.84 10.15
N GLN A 360 -5.43 11.74 8.83
CA GLN A 360 -6.63 11.17 8.20
C GLN A 360 -7.93 11.87 8.64
N PRO A 361 -8.03 13.20 8.58
CA PRO A 361 -9.26 13.89 8.97
C PRO A 361 -10.42 13.49 8.05
N ALA A 362 -11.59 13.20 8.63
CA ALA A 362 -12.79 12.85 7.88
C ALA A 362 -14.04 13.39 8.59
N TYR A 363 -14.87 14.14 7.86
CA TYR A 363 -16.17 14.56 8.35
C TYR A 363 -17.20 13.45 8.20
N ASN A 364 -18.20 13.43 9.09
CA ASN A 364 -19.44 12.68 8.87
C ASN A 364 -20.27 13.33 7.75
N GLU A 365 -21.38 12.73 7.35
CA GLU A 365 -22.12 13.12 6.16
C GLU A 365 -22.64 14.57 6.17
N ASP A 366 -23.06 15.08 7.33
CA ASP A 366 -23.58 16.46 7.51
C ASP A 366 -22.53 17.48 7.95
N GLY A 367 -21.30 17.05 8.25
CA GLY A 367 -20.21 17.91 8.71
C GLY A 367 -20.31 18.33 10.18
N SER A 368 -21.23 17.76 10.95
CA SER A 368 -21.39 18.07 12.37
C SER A 368 -20.30 17.46 13.25
N LEU A 369 -19.65 16.38 12.78
CA LEU A 369 -18.57 15.68 13.45
C LEU A 369 -17.35 15.58 12.53
N LEU A 370 -16.16 15.78 13.10
CA LEU A 370 -14.86 15.55 12.47
C LEU A 370 -14.14 14.46 13.24
N ALA A 371 -13.74 13.38 12.56
CA ALA A 371 -12.91 12.31 13.11
C ALA A 371 -11.49 12.36 12.54
N TRP A 372 -10.51 11.86 13.33
CA TRP A 372 -9.13 11.68 12.89
C TRP A 372 -8.43 10.61 13.73
N THR A 373 -7.30 10.09 13.26
CA THR A 373 -6.40 9.25 14.05
C THR A 373 -5.35 10.11 14.72
N SER A 374 -5.04 9.82 15.99
CA SER A 374 -4.11 10.59 16.79
C SER A 374 -3.22 9.70 17.64
N MET A 375 -1.93 10.04 17.69
CA MET A 375 -0.95 9.47 18.61
C MET A 375 -0.69 10.39 19.78
N ARG A 376 -0.25 9.80 20.88
CA ARG A 376 -0.05 10.54 22.13
C ARG A 376 1.35 11.13 22.25
N ARG A 377 2.38 10.46 21.73
CA ARG A 377 3.79 10.76 22.01
C ARG A 377 4.53 11.28 20.79
N ASP A 378 5.16 12.43 20.93
CA ASP A 378 6.07 12.96 19.92
C ASP A 378 7.35 12.11 19.83
N GLY A 379 7.86 11.89 18.64
CA GLY A 379 9.04 11.09 18.36
C GLY A 379 8.82 9.58 18.34
N PHE A 380 7.70 9.07 18.86
CA PHE A 380 7.38 7.65 18.80
C PHE A 380 6.49 7.31 17.62
N GLU A 381 7.10 6.98 16.50
CA GLU A 381 6.41 6.68 15.25
C GLU A 381 5.47 5.46 15.31
N ALA A 382 5.75 4.52 16.21
CA ALA A 382 4.94 3.32 16.43
C ALA A 382 3.97 3.43 17.61
N ASP A 383 3.69 4.65 18.07
CA ASP A 383 2.68 4.86 19.12
C ASP A 383 1.29 4.42 18.64
N LYS A 384 0.42 4.09 19.58
CA LYS A 384 -0.95 3.71 19.27
C LYS A 384 -1.70 4.88 18.63
N ASN A 385 -2.33 4.64 17.49
CA ASN A 385 -3.35 5.53 16.94
C ASN A 385 -4.67 5.31 17.66
N ASP A 386 -5.13 6.33 18.35
CA ASP A 386 -6.49 6.42 18.85
C ASP A 386 -7.39 7.13 17.84
N LEU A 387 -8.67 6.78 17.80
CA LEU A 387 -9.67 7.50 17.04
C LEU A 387 -10.25 8.62 17.90
N TYR A 388 -10.11 9.85 17.43
CA TYR A 388 -10.70 11.05 18.02
C TYR A 388 -11.88 11.54 17.20
N VAL A 389 -12.87 12.12 17.87
CA VAL A 389 -14.01 12.79 17.22
C VAL A 389 -14.25 14.15 17.90
N MET A 390 -14.46 15.20 17.09
CA MET A 390 -14.80 16.55 17.51
C MET A 390 -16.19 16.93 17.00
N ASN A 391 -17.01 17.51 17.86
CA ASN A 391 -18.21 18.23 17.46
C ASN A 391 -17.81 19.58 16.85
N THR A 392 -18.15 19.80 15.57
CA THR A 392 -17.69 20.97 14.82
C THR A 392 -18.31 22.30 15.30
N SER A 393 -19.44 22.26 15.99
CA SER A 393 -20.10 23.45 16.55
C SER A 393 -19.57 23.81 17.94
N THR A 394 -19.57 22.86 18.87
CA THR A 394 -19.15 23.09 20.26
C THR A 394 -17.65 23.05 20.47
N LYS A 395 -16.90 22.45 19.52
CA LYS A 395 -15.45 22.18 19.58
C LYS A 395 -15.03 21.19 20.68
N TRP A 396 -16.00 20.54 21.37
CA TRP A 396 -15.70 19.43 22.25
C TRP A 396 -15.14 18.26 21.43
N MET A 397 -14.11 17.59 21.97
CA MET A 397 -13.50 16.42 21.35
C MET A 397 -13.35 15.29 22.34
N ALA A 398 -13.41 14.05 21.86
CA ALA A 398 -13.29 12.85 22.66
C ALA A 398 -12.44 11.79 21.96
N LYS A 399 -11.67 11.07 22.75
CA LYS A 399 -10.93 9.88 22.35
C LYS A 399 -11.86 8.66 22.49
N LEU A 400 -12.27 8.05 21.38
CA LEU A 400 -13.28 6.98 21.37
C LEU A 400 -12.71 5.58 21.56
N THR A 401 -11.44 5.34 21.21
CA THR A 401 -10.77 4.02 21.30
C THR A 401 -9.81 3.90 22.49
N GLY A 402 -10.02 4.71 23.55
CA GLY A 402 -9.12 4.74 24.71
C GLY A 402 -8.93 3.38 25.39
N ASP A 403 -10.00 2.59 25.47
CA ASP A 403 -10.01 1.26 26.10
C ASP A 403 -9.71 0.10 25.13
N PHE A 404 -9.55 0.39 23.85
CA PHE A 404 -9.16 -0.59 22.82
C PHE A 404 -7.63 -0.66 22.74
N ASP A 405 -7.05 -1.80 23.11
CA ASP A 405 -5.59 -1.96 23.27
C ASP A 405 -4.84 -2.27 21.96
N GLU A 406 -5.39 -1.81 20.81
CA GLU A 406 -4.74 -1.94 19.51
C GLU A 406 -4.78 -0.61 18.75
N THR A 407 -3.87 -0.44 17.79
CA THR A 407 -3.79 0.76 16.97
C THR A 407 -4.87 0.77 15.88
N VAL A 408 -5.49 1.93 15.59
CA VAL A 408 -6.39 2.12 14.45
C VAL A 408 -5.57 2.35 13.19
N SER A 409 -5.64 1.43 12.23
CA SER A 409 -4.90 1.50 10.95
C SER A 409 -5.55 2.49 9.97
N SER A 410 -6.86 2.44 9.83
CA SER A 410 -7.67 3.34 9.00
C SER A 410 -9.12 3.29 9.44
N PHE A 411 -9.91 4.32 9.09
CA PHE A 411 -11.33 4.35 9.44
C PHE A 411 -12.17 5.01 8.36
N LYS A 412 -13.51 4.80 8.45
CA LYS A 412 -14.50 5.46 7.60
C LYS A 412 -15.83 5.60 8.33
N TRP A 413 -16.49 6.74 8.14
CA TRP A 413 -17.87 6.92 8.58
C TRP A 413 -18.81 5.99 7.82
N LYS A 414 -19.61 5.19 8.54
CA LYS A 414 -20.67 4.35 8.00
C LYS A 414 -22.00 5.10 7.96
N ALA A 415 -22.26 5.88 9.00
CA ALA A 415 -23.46 6.68 9.19
C ALA A 415 -23.12 7.96 9.99
N ALA A 416 -24.09 8.82 10.25
CA ALA A 416 -23.90 10.07 10.98
C ALA A 416 -23.19 9.89 12.33
N ASN A 417 -23.41 8.76 13.02
CA ASN A 417 -22.86 8.43 14.33
C ASN A 417 -22.26 7.01 14.40
N GLU A 418 -21.84 6.44 13.29
CA GLU A 418 -21.20 5.12 13.26
C GLU A 418 -19.91 5.17 12.47
N ILE A 419 -18.81 4.70 13.08
CA ILE A 419 -17.52 4.57 12.43
C ILE A 419 -17.12 3.11 12.38
N HIS A 420 -16.68 2.67 11.18
CA HIS A 420 -15.95 1.43 11.02
C HIS A 420 -14.48 1.71 10.85
N PHE A 421 -13.62 0.83 11.38
CA PHE A 421 -12.17 0.98 11.29
C PHE A 421 -11.47 -0.37 11.14
N VAL A 422 -10.26 -0.34 10.64
CA VAL A 422 -9.36 -1.50 10.53
C VAL A 422 -8.34 -1.42 11.64
N ALA A 423 -8.04 -2.54 12.26
CA ALA A 423 -7.00 -2.64 13.28
C ALA A 423 -6.34 -4.03 13.27
N PRO A 424 -5.04 -4.11 13.64
CA PRO A 424 -4.36 -5.39 13.80
C PRO A 424 -4.92 -6.16 14.99
N THR A 425 -5.02 -7.47 14.86
CA THR A 425 -5.42 -8.37 15.94
C THR A 425 -4.92 -9.79 15.70
N LYS A 426 -4.12 -10.32 16.62
CA LYS A 426 -3.63 -11.71 16.63
C LYS A 426 -3.05 -12.18 15.27
N GLY A 427 -2.19 -11.35 14.68
CA GLY A 427 -1.52 -11.67 13.41
C GLY A 427 -2.39 -11.51 12.17
N THR A 428 -3.45 -10.71 12.23
CA THR A 428 -4.33 -10.33 11.12
C THR A 428 -4.74 -8.87 11.22
N GLU A 429 -5.24 -8.27 10.13
CA GLU A 429 -5.93 -6.98 10.12
C GLU A 429 -7.43 -7.21 9.96
N GLN A 430 -8.26 -6.72 10.89
CA GLN A 430 -9.69 -7.00 10.88
C GLN A 430 -10.53 -5.72 10.90
N LEU A 431 -11.79 -5.85 10.48
CA LEU A 431 -12.78 -4.76 10.49
C LEU A 431 -13.48 -4.70 11.85
N PHE A 432 -13.57 -3.48 12.41
CA PHE A 432 -14.23 -3.16 13.65
C PHE A 432 -15.25 -2.04 13.44
N ALA A 433 -16.17 -1.88 14.40
CA ALA A 433 -17.15 -0.80 14.44
C ALA A 433 -17.26 -0.20 15.84
N LEU A 434 -17.62 1.07 15.89
CA LEU A 434 -18.08 1.73 17.11
C LEU A 434 -19.21 2.74 16.79
N THR A 435 -20.09 2.94 17.77
CA THR A 435 -21.09 4.00 17.71
C THR A 435 -20.55 5.25 18.39
N VAL A 436 -20.58 6.37 17.70
CA VAL A 436 -20.12 7.66 18.22
C VAL A 436 -21.20 8.22 19.17
N PRO A 437 -20.89 8.43 20.44
CA PRO A 437 -21.84 9.05 21.39
C PRO A 437 -21.99 10.56 21.08
N VAL A 438 -22.90 11.21 21.80
CA VAL A 438 -22.98 12.68 21.79
C VAL A 438 -21.68 13.23 22.39
N ILE A 439 -20.95 14.02 21.59
CA ILE A 439 -19.64 14.54 21.98
C ILE A 439 -19.80 15.77 22.86
N ASN A 440 -19.36 15.65 24.11
CA ASN A 440 -19.34 16.69 25.14
C ASN A 440 -18.18 16.47 26.10
N GLU A 441 -18.03 17.31 27.12
CA GLU A 441 -16.95 17.25 28.11
C GLU A 441 -16.85 15.92 28.86
N GLN A 442 -17.96 15.21 29.01
CA GLN A 442 -18.05 13.96 29.79
C GLN A 442 -17.96 12.70 28.93
N THR A 443 -17.73 12.87 27.60
CA THR A 443 -17.70 11.74 26.68
C THR A 443 -16.53 10.80 26.98
N LYS A 444 -16.86 9.51 27.17
CA LYS A 444 -15.90 8.42 27.40
C LYS A 444 -15.66 7.62 26.11
N ALA A 445 -14.65 6.71 26.19
CA ALA A 445 -14.40 5.73 25.13
C ALA A 445 -15.67 4.94 24.77
N ALA A 446 -15.82 4.63 23.48
CA ALA A 446 -16.95 3.88 22.95
C ALA A 446 -16.65 2.36 22.93
N PRO A 447 -17.63 1.50 23.16
CA PRO A 447 -17.46 0.07 22.97
C PRO A 447 -17.10 -0.27 21.52
N VAL A 448 -16.09 -1.12 21.34
CA VAL A 448 -15.62 -1.58 20.03
C VAL A 448 -16.15 -2.97 19.74
N GLN A 449 -16.76 -3.17 18.56
CA GLN A 449 -17.23 -4.45 18.07
C GLN A 449 -16.40 -4.94 16.90
N GLN A 450 -15.89 -6.18 16.96
CA GLN A 450 -15.24 -6.82 15.81
C GLN A 450 -16.28 -7.32 14.81
N LEU A 451 -16.15 -6.93 13.54
CA LEU A 451 -17.07 -7.28 12.44
C LEU A 451 -16.59 -8.46 11.61
N THR A 452 -15.26 -8.61 11.43
CA THR A 452 -14.69 -9.73 10.67
C THR A 452 -13.72 -10.53 11.50
N LYS A 453 -13.57 -11.83 11.18
CA LYS A 453 -12.64 -12.75 11.83
C LYS A 453 -12.23 -13.83 10.85
N GLY A 454 -10.93 -14.13 10.77
CA GLY A 454 -10.39 -15.19 9.91
C GLY A 454 -8.91 -14.99 9.60
N ASN A 455 -8.30 -15.96 8.93
CA ASN A 455 -6.91 -15.88 8.48
C ASN A 455 -6.82 -15.07 7.17
N PHE A 456 -7.06 -13.80 7.26
CA PHE A 456 -6.98 -12.83 6.18
C PHE A 456 -6.83 -11.42 6.75
N ASP A 457 -6.39 -10.49 5.93
CA ASP A 457 -6.35 -9.07 6.26
C ASP A 457 -7.44 -8.30 5.51
N VAL A 458 -8.15 -7.45 6.23
CA VAL A 458 -8.90 -6.33 5.67
C VAL A 458 -7.92 -5.16 5.56
N ASN A 459 -7.53 -4.81 4.34
CA ASN A 459 -6.50 -3.77 4.13
C ASN A 459 -7.08 -2.34 4.20
N GLY A 460 -8.38 -2.18 3.95
CA GLY A 460 -9.04 -0.89 4.01
C GLY A 460 -10.51 -0.95 3.64
N ILE A 461 -11.24 0.10 4.01
CA ILE A 461 -12.66 0.28 3.75
C ILE A 461 -12.83 1.17 2.53
N VAL A 462 -13.40 0.65 1.45
CA VAL A 462 -13.66 1.41 0.22
C VAL A 462 -14.89 2.29 0.38
N GLY A 463 -15.97 1.76 0.96
CA GLY A 463 -17.22 2.44 1.18
C GLY A 463 -18.35 1.47 1.53
N TYR A 464 -19.59 1.92 1.34
CA TYR A 464 -20.77 1.16 1.69
C TYR A 464 -21.77 1.12 0.55
N ALA A 465 -22.45 -0.02 0.40
CA ALA A 465 -23.54 -0.23 -0.55
C ALA A 465 -24.67 -0.98 0.17
N GLY A 466 -25.74 -0.25 0.56
CA GLY A 466 -26.79 -0.81 1.40
C GLY A 466 -26.28 -1.38 2.71
N ASN A 467 -26.54 -2.65 2.97
CA ASN A 467 -26.07 -3.35 4.17
C ASN A 467 -24.67 -3.97 4.03
N TYR A 468 -23.93 -3.62 2.98
CA TYR A 468 -22.59 -4.15 2.73
C TYR A 468 -21.51 -3.11 3.00
N ALA A 469 -20.47 -3.49 3.76
CA ALA A 469 -19.19 -2.79 3.71
C ALA A 469 -18.35 -3.36 2.55
N ILE A 470 -17.83 -2.48 1.74
CA ILE A 470 -16.91 -2.85 0.65
C ILE A 470 -15.50 -2.63 1.15
N VAL A 471 -14.71 -3.69 1.12
CA VAL A 471 -13.35 -3.70 1.66
C VAL A 471 -12.36 -4.26 0.64
N THR A 472 -11.11 -3.94 0.81
CA THR A 472 -10.01 -4.67 0.17
C THR A 472 -9.50 -5.74 1.12
N ARG A 473 -9.23 -6.93 0.61
CA ARG A 473 -8.81 -8.09 1.39
C ARG A 473 -7.67 -8.83 0.71
N THR A 474 -6.75 -9.33 1.53
CA THR A 474 -5.67 -10.22 1.12
C THR A 474 -5.49 -11.36 2.13
N ASP A 475 -4.75 -12.38 1.75
CA ASP A 475 -4.17 -13.36 2.66
C ASP A 475 -2.80 -13.84 2.10
N MET A 476 -2.05 -14.64 2.85
CA MET A 476 -0.69 -15.04 2.44
C MET A 476 -0.63 -15.81 1.11
N ASN A 477 -1.76 -16.33 0.62
CA ASN A 477 -1.87 -17.05 -0.65
C ASN A 477 -2.49 -16.21 -1.77
N HIS A 478 -3.20 -15.12 -1.46
CA HIS A 478 -3.98 -14.35 -2.42
C HIS A 478 -3.65 -12.87 -2.35
N ALA A 479 -3.32 -12.30 -3.50
CA ALA A 479 -3.15 -10.86 -3.67
C ALA A 479 -4.47 -10.11 -3.38
N ASN A 480 -4.35 -8.80 -3.19
CA ASN A 480 -5.47 -7.94 -2.85
C ASN A 480 -6.62 -8.02 -3.86
N GLU A 481 -7.83 -8.23 -3.35
CA GLU A 481 -9.09 -8.30 -4.09
C GLU A 481 -10.16 -7.46 -3.36
N LEU A 482 -11.23 -7.09 -4.07
CA LEU A 482 -12.39 -6.45 -3.45
C LEU A 482 -13.35 -7.50 -2.90
N TYR A 483 -13.83 -7.25 -1.69
CA TYR A 483 -14.84 -8.05 -1.01
C TYR A 483 -16.00 -7.19 -0.53
N LYS A 484 -17.19 -7.77 -0.51
CA LYS A 484 -18.31 -7.26 0.29
C LYS A 484 -18.40 -8.05 1.60
N VAL A 485 -18.58 -7.32 2.69
CA VAL A 485 -18.92 -7.85 4.02
C VAL A 485 -20.37 -7.53 4.29
N ASP A 486 -21.20 -8.54 4.41
CA ASP A 486 -22.57 -8.35 4.87
C ASP A 486 -22.56 -8.02 6.36
N LEU A 487 -23.01 -6.82 6.72
CA LEU A 487 -22.92 -6.31 8.09
C LEU A 487 -23.86 -7.03 9.07
N ALA A 488 -24.92 -7.70 8.58
CA ALA A 488 -25.82 -8.48 9.42
C ALA A 488 -25.27 -9.89 9.67
N SER A 489 -24.93 -10.62 8.61
CA SER A 489 -24.43 -12.01 8.71
C SER A 489 -22.93 -12.12 8.92
N LYS A 490 -22.17 -11.02 8.70
CA LYS A 490 -20.71 -10.94 8.75
C LYS A 490 -20.00 -11.85 7.71
N GLN A 491 -20.72 -12.30 6.68
CA GLN A 491 -20.18 -13.12 5.60
C GLN A 491 -19.45 -12.25 4.57
N LEU A 492 -18.33 -12.78 4.06
CA LEU A 492 -17.52 -12.13 3.02
C LEU A 492 -17.75 -12.82 1.68
N SER A 493 -17.80 -12.02 0.60
CA SER A 493 -17.85 -12.51 -0.77
C SER A 493 -16.92 -11.69 -1.66
N ASN A 494 -16.12 -12.38 -2.49
CA ASN A 494 -15.23 -11.72 -3.46
C ASN A 494 -16.06 -11.03 -4.55
N LEU A 495 -15.76 -9.78 -4.84
CA LEU A 495 -16.41 -8.99 -5.88
C LEU A 495 -15.57 -8.85 -7.14
N SER A 496 -14.25 -8.68 -7.02
CA SER A 496 -13.39 -8.38 -8.16
C SER A 496 -13.00 -9.61 -8.96
N ASN A 497 -12.80 -10.76 -8.31
CA ASN A 497 -12.43 -12.04 -8.92
C ASN A 497 -11.31 -11.91 -9.98
N ALA A 498 -10.38 -10.93 -9.77
CA ALA A 498 -9.43 -10.53 -10.80
C ALA A 498 -8.38 -11.61 -11.12
N ASN A 499 -7.99 -12.38 -10.10
CA ASN A 499 -6.95 -13.40 -10.19
C ASN A 499 -7.46 -14.85 -10.05
N THR A 500 -8.77 -15.07 -9.95
CA THR A 500 -9.36 -16.41 -9.73
C THR A 500 -8.84 -17.42 -10.74
N ASN A 501 -8.86 -17.10 -12.05
CA ASN A 501 -8.36 -18.01 -13.07
C ASN A 501 -6.85 -18.32 -12.94
N ALA A 502 -6.06 -17.37 -12.44
CA ALA A 502 -4.63 -17.62 -12.21
C ALA A 502 -4.42 -18.60 -11.04
N TYR A 503 -5.17 -18.41 -9.97
CA TYR A 503 -5.08 -19.25 -8.78
C TYR A 503 -5.56 -20.70 -9.00
N GLU A 504 -6.52 -20.95 -9.92
CA GLU A 504 -6.93 -22.29 -10.34
C GLU A 504 -5.77 -23.14 -10.86
N HIS A 505 -4.71 -22.50 -11.38
CA HIS A 505 -3.51 -23.14 -11.93
C HIS A 505 -2.34 -23.19 -10.96
N ILE A 506 -2.47 -22.68 -9.74
CA ILE A 506 -1.39 -22.60 -8.74
C ILE A 506 -1.69 -23.54 -7.58
N LYS A 507 -0.72 -24.38 -7.22
CA LYS A 507 -0.75 -25.15 -5.98
C LYS A 507 -0.54 -24.20 -4.80
N MET A 508 -1.51 -24.13 -3.91
CA MET A 508 -1.47 -23.26 -2.73
C MET A 508 -0.76 -23.92 -1.55
N SER A 509 -0.16 -23.09 -0.72
CA SER A 509 0.48 -23.47 0.53
C SER A 509 -0.54 -23.55 1.66
N ASP A 510 -0.33 -24.48 2.60
CA ASP A 510 -1.06 -24.47 3.87
C ASP A 510 -0.43 -23.45 4.83
N VAL A 511 -1.25 -22.61 5.47
CA VAL A 511 -0.80 -21.53 6.36
C VAL A 511 -1.46 -21.72 7.72
N LYS A 512 -0.64 -21.89 8.77
CA LYS A 512 -1.13 -22.12 10.14
C LYS A 512 -0.52 -21.14 11.13
N MET A 513 -1.32 -20.74 12.12
CA MET A 513 -0.82 -20.04 13.30
C MET A 513 -0.47 -21.08 14.36
N GLU A 514 0.77 -21.10 14.79
CA GLU A 514 1.24 -21.83 15.96
C GLU A 514 1.54 -20.86 17.11
N TYR A 515 1.53 -21.36 18.34
CA TYR A 515 1.87 -20.56 19.51
C TYR A 515 3.10 -21.11 20.20
N VAL A 516 4.10 -20.26 20.38
CA VAL A 516 5.40 -20.61 20.96
C VAL A 516 5.62 -19.82 22.22
N ASN A 517 6.14 -20.44 23.26
CA ASN A 517 6.55 -19.73 24.47
C ASN A 517 7.89 -19.03 24.25
N THR A 518 7.94 -17.76 24.61
CA THR A 518 9.19 -17.01 24.65
C THR A 518 10.01 -17.40 25.88
N VAL A 519 11.29 -16.98 25.95
CA VAL A 519 12.19 -17.28 27.08
C VAL A 519 11.66 -16.75 28.44
N ASP A 520 10.81 -15.73 28.42
CA ASP A 520 10.17 -15.14 29.61
C ASP A 520 8.70 -15.61 29.80
N GLY A 521 8.31 -16.69 29.12
CA GLY A 521 7.03 -17.39 29.32
C GLY A 521 5.82 -16.72 28.69
N GLN A 522 6.00 -15.71 27.79
CA GLN A 522 4.91 -15.11 27.04
C GLN A 522 4.54 -16.02 25.86
N GLN A 523 3.27 -16.00 25.44
CA GLN A 523 2.83 -16.70 24.24
C GLN A 523 2.94 -15.81 23.01
N MET A 524 3.74 -16.25 22.04
CA MET A 524 3.97 -15.57 20.77
C MET A 524 3.30 -16.36 19.63
N GLY A 525 2.49 -15.68 18.81
CA GLY A 525 1.95 -16.27 17.58
C GLY A 525 3.00 -16.37 16.49
N VAL A 526 3.05 -17.50 15.81
CA VAL A 526 4.01 -17.79 14.73
C VAL A 526 3.24 -18.29 13.53
N TRP A 527 3.29 -17.57 12.41
CA TRP A 527 2.79 -18.08 11.15
C TRP A 527 3.76 -19.11 10.59
N VAL A 528 3.24 -20.29 10.24
CA VAL A 528 4.01 -21.35 9.57
C VAL A 528 3.36 -21.60 8.22
N VAL A 529 4.17 -21.44 7.14
CA VAL A 529 3.72 -21.67 5.77
C VAL A 529 4.41 -22.91 5.24
N TYR A 530 3.62 -23.92 4.88
CA TYR A 530 4.11 -25.22 4.43
C TYR A 530 4.24 -25.27 2.91
N PRO A 531 5.21 -26.04 2.36
CA PRO A 531 5.28 -26.30 0.92
C PRO A 531 3.96 -26.83 0.37
N PRO A 532 3.57 -26.49 -0.88
CA PRO A 532 2.48 -27.21 -1.54
C PRO A 532 2.74 -28.72 -1.57
N ASP A 533 1.70 -29.53 -1.42
CA ASP A 533 1.79 -31.00 -1.32
C ASP A 533 2.65 -31.44 -0.11
N PHE A 534 2.58 -30.71 1.01
CA PHE A 534 3.35 -31.02 2.22
C PHE A 534 3.10 -32.44 2.71
N ASP A 535 4.18 -33.20 2.94
CA ASP A 535 4.18 -34.57 3.45
C ASP A 535 4.94 -34.61 4.80
N PRO A 536 4.28 -34.82 5.93
CA PRO A 536 4.93 -34.80 7.24
C PRO A 536 5.96 -35.94 7.45
N ALA A 537 6.02 -36.94 6.56
CA ALA A 537 7.04 -37.99 6.57
C ALA A 537 8.37 -37.55 5.94
N LYS A 538 8.40 -36.43 5.23
CA LYS A 538 9.61 -35.87 4.60
C LYS A 538 10.25 -34.81 5.48
N LYS A 539 11.53 -34.52 5.22
CA LYS A 539 12.27 -33.43 5.87
C LYS A 539 12.46 -32.27 4.94
N TYR A 540 12.12 -31.06 5.43
CA TYR A 540 12.15 -29.81 4.66
C TYR A 540 13.19 -28.82 5.20
N PRO A 541 13.92 -28.12 4.32
CA PRO A 541 14.67 -26.94 4.73
C PRO A 541 13.69 -25.87 5.22
N THR A 542 14.10 -25.10 6.22
CA THR A 542 13.20 -24.17 6.90
C THR A 542 13.83 -22.78 7.01
N LEU A 543 13.04 -21.75 6.71
CA LEU A 543 13.44 -20.35 6.76
C LEU A 543 12.79 -19.65 7.95
N LEU A 544 13.60 -19.07 8.82
CA LEU A 544 13.15 -18.04 9.76
C LEU A 544 13.02 -16.72 8.99
N TYR A 545 11.83 -16.16 8.93
CA TYR A 545 11.59 -14.83 8.40
C TYR A 545 11.59 -13.78 9.50
N CYS A 546 12.50 -12.81 9.40
CA CYS A 546 12.59 -11.68 10.28
C CYS A 546 11.86 -10.48 9.66
N GLN A 547 10.74 -10.07 10.28
CA GLN A 547 9.94 -8.95 9.81
C GLN A 547 10.62 -7.61 10.10
N GLY A 548 10.52 -6.68 9.12
CA GLY A 548 10.94 -5.29 9.27
C GLY A 548 10.02 -4.46 10.17
N GLY A 549 10.26 -3.19 10.21
CA GLY A 549 9.56 -2.24 11.07
C GLY A 549 10.55 -1.51 11.96
N PRO A 550 10.71 -1.83 13.24
CA PRO A 550 10.38 -3.09 13.94
C PRO A 550 8.92 -3.29 14.35
N GLN A 551 8.16 -2.20 14.57
CA GLN A 551 6.78 -2.27 15.00
C GLN A 551 5.83 -2.33 13.77
N SER A 552 5.84 -3.44 13.06
CA SER A 552 5.00 -3.71 11.90
C SER A 552 4.34 -5.07 12.06
N ALA A 553 3.02 -5.13 11.92
CA ALA A 553 2.27 -6.37 12.06
C ALA A 553 2.76 -7.43 11.07
N LEU A 554 3.04 -8.63 11.57
CA LEU A 554 3.21 -9.82 10.73
C LEU A 554 1.84 -10.47 10.60
N SER A 555 1.07 -9.96 9.65
CA SER A 555 -0.30 -10.35 9.39
C SER A 555 -0.41 -11.30 8.20
N GLN A 556 -1.57 -11.38 7.58
CA GLN A 556 -1.83 -12.15 6.37
C GLN A 556 -1.50 -11.35 5.09
N PHE A 557 -0.54 -10.41 5.15
CA PHE A 557 -0.17 -9.58 4.01
C PHE A 557 0.35 -10.38 2.82
N TYR A 558 0.06 -9.91 1.60
CA TYR A 558 0.57 -10.47 0.36
C TYR A 558 1.60 -9.53 -0.27
N SER A 559 2.84 -9.95 -0.36
CA SER A 559 3.92 -9.15 -0.93
C SER A 559 4.37 -9.71 -2.28
N PHE A 560 4.64 -8.83 -3.25
CA PHE A 560 5.25 -9.21 -4.53
C PHE A 560 6.78 -9.34 -4.43
N ARG A 561 7.39 -8.86 -3.35
CA ARG A 561 8.82 -9.02 -3.04
C ARG A 561 9.04 -10.18 -2.06
N TRP A 562 8.60 -10.04 -0.82
CA TRP A 562 8.69 -11.05 0.24
C TRP A 562 7.42 -11.91 0.22
N ASN A 563 7.35 -12.84 -0.71
CA ASN A 563 6.18 -13.69 -0.89
C ASN A 563 6.42 -15.08 -0.25
N PHE A 564 5.67 -15.37 0.82
CA PHE A 564 5.83 -16.63 1.57
C PHE A 564 5.37 -17.83 0.76
N GLN A 565 4.31 -17.70 -0.02
CA GLN A 565 3.86 -18.77 -0.91
C GLN A 565 4.91 -19.12 -1.96
N LEU A 566 5.62 -18.10 -2.52
CA LEU A 566 6.70 -18.33 -3.46
C LEU A 566 7.87 -19.06 -2.80
N MET A 567 8.23 -18.70 -1.54
CA MET A 567 9.25 -19.42 -0.77
C MET A 567 8.84 -20.86 -0.50
N ALA A 568 7.59 -21.08 -0.09
CA ALA A 568 7.05 -22.41 0.14
C ALA A 568 6.97 -23.25 -1.14
N ALA A 569 6.62 -22.64 -2.27
CA ALA A 569 6.62 -23.28 -3.59
C ALA A 569 8.02 -23.76 -4.02
N GLN A 570 9.10 -23.15 -3.49
CA GLN A 570 10.48 -23.63 -3.68
C GLN A 570 10.87 -24.75 -2.70
N GLY A 571 9.93 -25.24 -1.88
CA GLY A 571 10.12 -26.38 -0.97
C GLY A 571 10.61 -26.02 0.43
N TYR A 572 10.50 -24.73 0.84
CA TYR A 572 10.86 -24.29 2.19
C TYR A 572 9.62 -24.23 3.09
N ILE A 573 9.76 -24.64 4.35
CA ILE A 573 8.85 -24.21 5.41
C ILE A 573 9.27 -22.79 5.79
N VAL A 574 8.30 -21.86 5.89
CA VAL A 574 8.56 -20.49 6.32
C VAL A 574 8.00 -20.29 7.72
N VAL A 575 8.86 -19.90 8.66
CA VAL A 575 8.52 -19.58 10.05
C VAL A 575 8.56 -18.08 10.23
N ALA A 576 7.42 -17.48 10.52
CA ALA A 576 7.23 -16.03 10.56
C ALA A 576 6.64 -15.59 11.91
N PRO A 577 7.50 -15.33 12.93
CA PRO A 577 7.05 -15.03 14.29
C PRO A 577 6.54 -13.61 14.47
N ASN A 578 5.44 -13.45 15.20
CA ASN A 578 4.97 -12.18 15.73
C ASN A 578 5.71 -11.84 17.04
N ARG A 579 7.02 -11.64 16.95
CA ARG A 579 7.88 -11.31 18.10
C ARG A 579 7.45 -9.99 18.75
N ARG A 580 7.89 -9.73 19.98
CA ARG A 580 7.62 -8.44 20.66
C ARG A 580 8.07 -7.26 19.80
N GLY A 581 7.29 -6.17 19.89
CA GLY A 581 7.38 -5.01 19.01
C GLY A 581 6.34 -5.01 17.89
N MET A 582 5.61 -6.11 17.65
CA MET A 582 4.61 -6.15 16.60
C MET A 582 3.21 -5.79 17.13
N PRO A 583 2.44 -4.89 16.44
CA PRO A 583 1.06 -4.58 16.81
C PRO A 583 0.12 -5.78 16.58
N GLY A 584 -1.06 -5.74 17.21
CA GLY A 584 -2.04 -6.82 17.17
C GLY A 584 -1.94 -7.79 18.37
N TRP A 585 -1.07 -7.48 19.34
CA TRP A 585 -0.85 -8.26 20.55
C TRP A 585 -0.86 -7.37 21.81
N GLY A 586 -1.46 -6.18 21.69
CA GLY A 586 -1.55 -5.15 22.70
C GLY A 586 -0.38 -4.16 22.67
N THR A 587 -0.63 -2.97 23.21
CA THR A 587 0.35 -1.85 23.22
C THR A 587 1.62 -2.21 23.99
N LYS A 588 1.51 -2.94 25.10
CA LYS A 588 2.66 -3.41 25.88
C LYS A 588 3.61 -4.31 25.07
N TRP A 589 3.06 -5.18 24.24
CA TRP A 589 3.85 -6.03 23.33
C TRP A 589 4.53 -5.22 22.25
N ASN A 590 3.80 -4.27 21.66
CA ASN A 590 4.30 -3.36 20.63
C ASN A 590 5.46 -2.50 21.14
N GLU A 591 5.34 -1.94 22.36
CA GLU A 591 6.35 -1.06 22.94
C GLU A 591 7.59 -1.79 23.46
N ALA A 592 7.49 -3.09 23.72
CA ALA A 592 8.55 -3.87 24.41
C ALA A 592 9.87 -3.99 23.62
N ILE A 593 9.91 -3.53 22.39
CA ILE A 593 11.12 -3.54 21.55
C ILE A 593 11.92 -2.23 21.65
N SER A 594 11.28 -1.11 22.00
CA SER A 594 11.96 0.19 22.10
C SER A 594 13.05 0.14 23.16
N GLY A 595 14.29 0.46 22.79
CA GLY A 595 15.47 0.35 23.63
C GLY A 595 16.04 -1.06 23.81
N ASP A 596 15.43 -2.09 23.23
CA ASP A 596 15.86 -3.51 23.37
C ASP A 596 15.94 -4.25 22.01
N TRP A 597 16.38 -3.57 20.96
CA TRP A 597 16.33 -4.10 19.59
C TRP A 597 17.02 -5.45 19.39
N GLY A 598 18.18 -5.64 20.00
CA GLY A 598 19.00 -6.85 19.88
C GLY A 598 18.93 -7.80 21.08
N GLY A 599 18.03 -7.54 22.03
CA GLY A 599 17.81 -8.37 23.21
C GLY A 599 16.65 -9.35 23.01
N LYS A 600 15.58 -9.20 23.79
CA LYS A 600 14.43 -10.13 23.78
C LYS A 600 13.79 -10.37 22.40
N PRO A 601 13.73 -9.42 21.45
CA PRO A 601 13.26 -9.74 20.10
C PRO A 601 14.09 -10.78 19.37
N MET A 602 15.41 -10.86 19.64
CA MET A 602 16.27 -11.93 19.10
C MET A 602 15.98 -13.25 19.78
N ASP A 603 15.77 -13.27 21.10
CA ASP A 603 15.36 -14.44 21.84
C ASP A 603 14.02 -14.99 21.36
N ASP A 604 13.07 -14.11 21.00
CA ASP A 604 11.77 -14.50 20.42
C ASP A 604 11.96 -15.20 19.06
N TYR A 605 12.84 -14.68 18.18
CA TYR A 605 13.15 -15.33 16.92
C TYR A 605 13.79 -16.72 17.12
N LEU A 606 14.76 -16.82 18.05
CA LEU A 606 15.40 -18.10 18.37
C LEU A 606 14.42 -19.08 19.00
N SER A 607 13.55 -18.63 19.91
CA SER A 607 12.50 -19.47 20.51
C SER A 607 11.54 -20.02 19.45
N ALA A 608 11.15 -19.18 18.46
CA ALA A 608 10.27 -19.62 17.38
C ALA A 608 10.90 -20.72 16.51
N ILE A 609 12.13 -20.49 16.02
CA ILE A 609 12.77 -21.48 15.13
C ILE A 609 13.12 -22.75 15.89
N ASP A 610 13.55 -22.67 17.14
CA ASP A 610 13.87 -23.83 17.97
C ASP A 610 12.63 -24.67 18.25
N ALA A 611 11.49 -24.06 18.56
CA ALA A 611 10.21 -24.74 18.75
C ALA A 611 9.75 -25.48 17.50
N ILE A 612 9.72 -24.79 16.34
CA ILE A 612 9.32 -25.40 15.07
C ILE A 612 10.31 -26.46 14.63
N ALA A 613 11.60 -26.32 14.91
CA ALA A 613 12.61 -27.34 14.60
C ALA A 613 12.45 -28.63 15.42
N THR A 614 11.60 -28.70 16.43
CA THR A 614 11.29 -29.97 17.13
C THR A 614 10.46 -30.93 16.28
N HIS A 615 9.72 -30.42 15.30
CA HIS A 615 8.89 -31.24 14.43
C HIS A 615 9.75 -32.19 13.55
N PRO A 616 9.34 -33.46 13.36
CA PRO A 616 10.13 -34.46 12.63
C PRO A 616 10.33 -34.11 11.15
N TYR A 617 9.45 -33.33 10.57
CA TYR A 617 9.51 -32.86 9.19
C TYR A 617 10.46 -31.66 8.96
N VAL A 618 11.03 -31.06 10.00
CA VAL A 618 12.03 -30.00 9.87
C VAL A 618 13.43 -30.60 9.82
N ASP A 619 14.21 -30.21 8.81
CA ASP A 619 15.62 -30.58 8.74
C ASP A 619 16.46 -29.52 9.50
N LYS A 620 16.86 -29.88 10.72
CA LYS A 620 17.68 -29.00 11.59
C LYS A 620 19.04 -28.61 10.97
N ASN A 621 19.53 -29.39 10.01
CA ASN A 621 20.78 -29.10 9.31
C ASN A 621 20.62 -28.18 8.13
N ARG A 622 19.37 -27.77 7.80
CA ARG A 622 19.02 -26.88 6.70
C ARG A 622 18.11 -25.76 7.16
N LEU A 623 18.55 -24.99 8.18
CA LEU A 623 17.86 -23.80 8.65
C LEU A 623 18.52 -22.56 8.04
N GLY A 624 17.72 -21.66 7.46
CA GLY A 624 18.14 -20.36 6.96
C GLY A 624 17.44 -19.23 7.69
N CYS A 625 18.04 -18.03 7.68
CA CYS A 625 17.45 -16.83 8.28
C CYS A 625 17.46 -15.68 7.26
N VAL A 626 16.29 -15.08 7.03
CA VAL A 626 16.10 -14.05 6.00
C VAL A 626 15.28 -12.87 6.53
N GLY A 627 15.55 -11.65 6.05
CA GLY A 627 14.77 -10.49 6.47
C GLY A 627 15.18 -9.19 5.79
N ALA A 628 14.36 -8.15 5.96
CA ALA A 628 14.61 -6.83 5.40
C ALA A 628 14.43 -5.72 6.44
N SER A 629 15.16 -4.59 6.25
CA SER A 629 15.05 -3.43 7.13
C SER A 629 15.46 -3.79 8.57
N TYR A 630 14.65 -3.54 9.58
CA TYR A 630 14.89 -4.10 10.91
C TYR A 630 15.01 -5.64 10.87
N GLY A 631 14.29 -6.34 9.97
CA GLY A 631 14.47 -7.78 9.75
C GLY A 631 15.87 -8.11 9.20
N GLY A 632 16.42 -7.27 8.33
CA GLY A 632 17.80 -7.37 7.86
C GLY A 632 18.84 -7.09 8.95
N TYR A 633 18.54 -6.12 9.83
CA TYR A 633 19.28 -5.91 11.09
C TYR A 633 19.27 -7.19 11.96
N SER A 634 18.08 -7.77 12.13
CA SER A 634 17.93 -9.01 12.91
C SER A 634 18.77 -10.15 12.33
N VAL A 635 18.82 -10.27 11.00
CA VAL A 635 19.68 -11.25 10.31
C VAL A 635 21.15 -11.02 10.65
N PHE A 636 21.65 -9.78 10.58
CA PHE A 636 23.04 -9.45 10.94
C PHE A 636 23.33 -9.69 12.42
N MET A 637 22.37 -9.35 13.31
CA MET A 637 22.53 -9.60 14.74
C MET A 637 22.54 -11.09 15.05
N LEU A 638 21.58 -11.84 14.51
CA LEU A 638 21.51 -13.29 14.67
C LEU A 638 22.75 -13.99 14.12
N ALA A 639 23.36 -13.50 13.04
CA ALA A 639 24.60 -14.05 12.51
C ALA A 639 25.74 -14.07 13.54
N GLY A 640 25.70 -13.16 14.53
CA GLY A 640 26.69 -13.08 15.60
C GLY A 640 26.34 -13.86 16.87
N ILE A 641 25.10 -14.34 17.03
CA ILE A 641 24.59 -14.95 18.28
C ILE A 641 23.80 -16.25 18.09
N HIS A 642 23.71 -16.80 16.86
CA HIS A 642 22.85 -17.94 16.53
C HIS A 642 23.36 -19.32 16.99
N GLU A 643 24.56 -19.40 17.53
CA GLU A 643 25.14 -20.66 18.07
C GLU A 643 25.07 -21.84 17.07
N ASN A 644 25.44 -21.58 15.79
CA ASN A 644 25.45 -22.54 14.68
C ASN A 644 24.07 -23.09 14.24
N ARG A 645 22.95 -22.48 14.65
CA ARG A 645 21.60 -22.91 14.22
C ARG A 645 21.40 -22.79 12.72
N PHE A 646 21.80 -21.66 12.13
CA PHE A 646 21.57 -21.37 10.71
C PHE A 646 22.76 -21.73 9.83
N LYS A 647 22.47 -22.13 8.60
CA LYS A 647 23.46 -22.49 7.55
C LYS A 647 23.59 -21.41 6.49
N THR A 648 22.67 -20.45 6.46
CA THR A 648 22.70 -19.31 5.53
C THR A 648 21.92 -18.13 6.07
N PHE A 649 22.36 -16.94 5.64
CA PHE A 649 21.71 -15.67 5.94
C PHE A 649 21.45 -14.87 4.68
N ILE A 650 20.29 -14.16 4.61
CA ILE A 650 20.01 -13.14 3.58
C ILE A 650 19.48 -11.90 4.27
N SER A 651 20.25 -10.81 4.25
CA SER A 651 19.87 -9.50 4.75
C SER A 651 19.62 -8.53 3.61
N HIS A 652 18.44 -7.93 3.58
CA HIS A 652 18.08 -6.89 2.62
C HIS A 652 17.89 -5.55 3.33
N CYS A 653 18.63 -4.53 2.92
CA CYS A 653 18.57 -3.19 3.51
C CYS A 653 18.64 -3.26 5.06
N GLY A 654 19.54 -4.10 5.60
CA GLY A 654 19.68 -4.31 7.04
C GLY A 654 20.62 -3.29 7.68
N LEU A 655 20.28 -2.82 8.87
CA LEU A 655 21.16 -1.97 9.65
C LEU A 655 22.31 -2.79 10.21
N PHE A 656 23.55 -2.33 10.00
CA PHE A 656 24.75 -3.06 10.41
C PHE A 656 25.51 -2.35 11.54
N ASP A 657 25.75 -1.05 11.41
CA ASP A 657 26.40 -0.23 12.43
C ASP A 657 25.48 0.90 12.88
N LEU A 658 25.01 0.85 14.13
CA LEU A 658 24.03 1.82 14.63
C LEU A 658 24.58 3.25 14.72
N LYS A 659 25.92 3.46 14.87
CA LYS A 659 26.47 4.82 14.86
C LYS A 659 26.48 5.40 13.45
N SER A 660 26.93 4.62 12.47
CA SER A 660 26.91 4.99 11.07
C SER A 660 25.47 5.24 10.60
N TRP A 661 24.55 4.36 10.96
CA TRP A 661 23.13 4.52 10.62
C TRP A 661 22.52 5.79 11.24
N TYR A 662 22.72 6.04 12.55
CA TYR A 662 22.23 7.27 13.19
C TYR A 662 22.75 8.54 12.50
N GLY A 663 23.99 8.53 12.03
CA GLY A 663 24.63 9.67 11.35
C GLY A 663 24.16 9.89 9.91
N THR A 664 23.41 8.94 9.32
CA THR A 664 23.09 8.97 7.88
C THR A 664 21.63 8.67 7.55
N THR A 665 20.83 8.13 8.48
CA THR A 665 19.40 7.89 8.26
C THR A 665 18.60 9.18 8.14
N GLU A 666 17.55 9.17 7.36
CA GLU A 666 16.60 10.28 7.25
C GLU A 666 15.58 10.31 8.40
N GLU A 667 15.51 9.24 9.24
CA GLU A 667 14.52 9.04 10.31
C GLU A 667 15.11 9.26 11.70
N LEU A 668 15.56 10.46 12.03
CA LEU A 668 16.18 10.72 13.34
C LEU A 668 15.21 10.61 14.51
N TRP A 669 13.91 10.98 14.33
CA TRP A 669 12.88 10.78 15.38
C TRP A 669 12.79 9.32 15.80
N PHE A 670 12.76 8.42 14.83
CA PHE A 670 12.69 6.98 15.04
C PHE A 670 13.94 6.46 15.78
N ALA A 671 15.12 6.84 15.31
CA ALA A 671 16.38 6.48 15.96
C ALA A 671 16.47 7.03 17.40
N ASN A 672 16.02 8.26 17.64
CA ASN A 672 16.00 8.85 18.97
C ASN A 672 15.13 8.06 19.95
N TRP A 673 13.97 7.61 19.51
CA TRP A 673 13.06 6.82 20.35
C TRP A 673 13.58 5.41 20.57
N ASP A 674 13.82 4.69 19.50
CA ASP A 674 14.00 3.23 19.56
C ASP A 674 15.40 2.79 20.01
N ILE A 675 16.45 3.59 19.76
CA ILE A 675 17.81 3.27 20.23
C ILE A 675 18.33 4.22 21.33
N GLY A 676 17.49 5.18 21.75
CA GLY A 676 17.75 6.02 22.92
C GLY A 676 18.51 7.32 22.65
N GLY A 677 18.59 7.77 21.40
CA GLY A 677 19.20 9.05 21.03
C GLY A 677 20.61 8.96 20.42
N ASN A 678 21.31 10.08 20.38
CA ASN A 678 22.60 10.17 19.69
C ASN A 678 23.76 9.50 20.47
N TYR A 679 24.74 9.00 19.74
CA TYR A 679 25.87 8.25 20.31
C TYR A 679 26.95 9.13 20.97
N TRP A 680 26.82 10.46 20.89
CA TRP A 680 27.74 11.42 21.54
C TRP A 680 27.16 12.09 22.79
N GLN A 681 25.91 11.79 23.16
CA GLN A 681 25.32 12.33 24.38
C GLN A 681 26.00 11.79 25.64
N ASN A 682 25.96 12.57 26.72
CA ASN A 682 26.37 12.10 28.02
C ASN A 682 25.36 11.09 28.57
N ALA A 683 25.83 10.02 29.18
CA ALA A 683 25.12 8.76 29.30
C ALA A 683 24.72 8.20 27.91
N LYS A 684 25.75 7.78 27.16
CA LYS A 684 25.59 7.16 25.85
C LYS A 684 24.64 5.96 25.90
N PRO A 685 23.64 5.87 24.98
CA PRO A 685 22.73 4.74 24.96
C PRO A 685 23.43 3.38 24.85
N GLU A 686 23.01 2.44 25.64
CA GLU A 686 23.55 1.07 25.68
C GLU A 686 23.34 0.34 24.34
N SER A 687 22.33 0.73 23.55
CA SER A 687 22.03 0.17 22.22
C SER A 687 23.25 0.14 21.30
N TYR A 688 24.08 1.21 21.32
CA TYR A 688 25.31 1.27 20.50
C TYR A 688 26.37 0.24 20.89
N LYS A 689 26.36 -0.17 22.14
CA LYS A 689 27.29 -1.19 22.67
C LYS A 689 26.75 -2.60 22.54
N LYS A 690 25.46 -2.78 22.89
CA LYS A 690 24.86 -4.11 23.00
C LYS A 690 24.19 -4.58 21.69
N PHE A 691 23.65 -3.66 20.90
CA PHE A 691 22.75 -4.01 19.81
C PHE A 691 23.25 -3.60 18.42
N SER A 692 24.50 -3.15 18.28
CA SER A 692 25.09 -2.92 16.96
C SER A 692 25.66 -4.20 16.39
N PRO A 693 25.13 -4.77 15.28
CA PRO A 693 25.64 -6.00 14.70
C PRO A 693 27.14 -5.96 14.36
N SER A 694 27.67 -4.78 14.03
CA SER A 694 29.11 -4.58 13.78
C SER A 694 30.00 -5.02 14.95
N ASN A 695 29.50 -4.99 16.18
CA ASN A 695 30.23 -5.44 17.37
C ASN A 695 30.36 -6.96 17.44
N TYR A 696 29.58 -7.72 16.68
CA TYR A 696 29.50 -9.17 16.72
C TYR A 696 30.12 -9.87 15.50
N VAL A 697 30.72 -9.11 14.57
CA VAL A 697 31.35 -9.64 13.35
C VAL A 697 32.39 -10.73 13.67
N ALA A 698 33.11 -10.62 14.79
CA ALA A 698 34.06 -11.64 15.20
C ALA A 698 33.48 -13.06 15.27
N ASN A 699 32.18 -13.16 15.59
CA ASN A 699 31.47 -14.43 15.71
C ASN A 699 30.86 -14.94 14.38
N TRP A 700 30.83 -14.11 13.33
CA TRP A 700 30.25 -14.49 12.03
C TRP A 700 31.03 -15.65 11.42
N ASN A 701 30.34 -16.75 11.13
CA ASN A 701 30.94 -17.99 10.59
C ASN A 701 30.10 -18.67 9.49
N THR A 702 29.01 -18.02 9.06
CA THR A 702 28.00 -18.62 8.18
C THR A 702 27.86 -17.83 6.90
N PRO A 703 27.64 -18.48 5.73
CA PRO A 703 27.41 -17.82 4.45
C PRO A 703 26.35 -16.72 4.51
N MET A 704 26.59 -15.58 3.85
CA MET A 704 25.74 -14.41 3.93
C MET A 704 25.54 -13.71 2.59
N MET A 705 24.29 -13.48 2.20
CA MET A 705 23.92 -12.61 1.08
C MET A 705 23.42 -11.28 1.64
N VAL A 706 23.99 -10.18 1.12
CA VAL A 706 23.58 -8.81 1.40
C VAL A 706 22.90 -8.24 0.17
N ILE A 707 21.74 -7.59 0.35
CA ILE A 707 21.01 -6.91 -0.73
C ILE A 707 20.81 -5.46 -0.32
N GLN A 708 21.08 -4.52 -1.23
CA GLN A 708 21.04 -3.09 -0.92
C GLN A 708 20.54 -2.25 -2.09
N GLY A 709 19.59 -1.34 -1.82
CA GLY A 709 19.13 -0.30 -2.72
C GLY A 709 20.09 0.91 -2.72
N GLY A 710 20.35 1.50 -3.89
CA GLY A 710 21.25 2.64 -4.01
C GLY A 710 20.63 3.97 -3.60
N LEU A 711 19.29 4.06 -3.63
CA LEU A 711 18.50 5.24 -3.25
C LEU A 711 17.82 5.07 -1.90
N ASP A 712 18.29 4.12 -1.09
CA ASP A 712 17.75 3.90 0.25
C ASP A 712 18.37 4.90 1.24
N TYR A 713 17.60 5.89 1.67
CA TYR A 713 18.05 6.87 2.67
C TYR A 713 17.53 6.55 4.07
N ARG A 714 16.65 5.58 4.20
CA ARG A 714 16.15 5.04 5.47
C ARG A 714 17.17 4.13 6.14
N VAL A 715 17.65 3.15 5.37
CA VAL A 715 18.80 2.31 5.72
C VAL A 715 19.86 2.52 4.65
N PRO A 716 20.70 3.56 4.83
CA PRO A 716 21.59 4.01 3.80
C PRO A 716 22.60 2.97 3.31
N ILE A 717 23.03 3.12 2.07
CA ILE A 717 23.88 2.18 1.33
C ILE A 717 25.10 1.70 2.13
N GLU A 718 25.65 2.56 2.98
CA GLU A 718 26.81 2.27 3.81
C GLU A 718 26.60 1.05 4.70
N GLN A 719 25.37 0.80 5.15
CA GLN A 719 25.04 -0.34 6.02
C GLN A 719 25.29 -1.68 5.30
N GLY A 720 24.79 -1.79 4.07
CA GLY A 720 25.01 -2.98 3.24
C GLY A 720 26.47 -3.16 2.82
N LEU A 721 27.15 -2.06 2.43
CA LEU A 721 28.55 -2.10 2.03
C LEU A 721 29.48 -2.51 3.18
N GLN A 722 29.29 -1.94 4.36
CA GLN A 722 30.08 -2.28 5.56
C GLN A 722 29.89 -3.76 5.94
N ALA A 723 28.64 -4.25 5.92
CA ALA A 723 28.35 -5.65 6.25
C ALA A 723 28.97 -6.63 5.25
N PHE A 724 28.85 -6.35 3.93
CA PHE A 724 29.45 -7.17 2.89
C PHE A 724 30.97 -7.19 2.97
N GLN A 725 31.60 -6.02 3.17
CA GLN A 725 33.06 -5.94 3.33
C GLN A 725 33.54 -6.72 4.57
N ALA A 726 32.83 -6.60 5.69
CA ALA A 726 33.12 -7.37 6.89
C ALA A 726 33.07 -8.89 6.64
N ALA A 727 32.00 -9.38 5.96
CA ALA A 727 31.84 -10.77 5.61
C ALA A 727 32.99 -11.28 4.70
N GLN A 728 33.38 -10.50 3.67
CA GLN A 728 34.48 -10.82 2.77
C GLN A 728 35.82 -10.89 3.50
N LEU A 729 36.12 -9.91 4.35
CA LEU A 729 37.38 -9.88 5.12
C LEU A 729 37.46 -11.00 6.16
N LYS A 730 36.30 -11.48 6.63
CA LYS A 730 36.20 -12.68 7.50
C LYS A 730 36.42 -14.00 6.70
N GLY A 731 36.53 -13.94 5.37
CA GLY A 731 36.63 -15.11 4.50
C GLY A 731 35.32 -15.91 4.37
N LEU A 732 34.17 -15.29 4.68
CA LEU A 732 32.88 -15.96 4.54
C LEU A 732 32.47 -16.05 3.07
N LYS A 733 31.87 -17.19 2.66
CA LYS A 733 31.09 -17.22 1.40
C LYS A 733 30.04 -16.12 1.49
N SER A 734 30.15 -15.09 0.67
CA SER A 734 29.23 -13.97 0.71
C SER A 734 28.98 -13.38 -0.68
N LYS A 735 27.81 -12.75 -0.85
CA LYS A 735 27.33 -12.15 -2.09
C LYS A 735 26.71 -10.78 -1.78
N LEU A 736 26.99 -9.77 -2.62
CA LEU A 736 26.29 -8.50 -2.63
C LEU A 736 25.42 -8.39 -3.88
N LEU A 737 24.10 -8.21 -3.70
CA LEU A 737 23.19 -7.77 -4.75
C LEU A 737 22.91 -6.28 -4.55
N TYR A 738 23.50 -5.45 -5.43
CA TYR A 738 23.32 -4.01 -5.41
C TYR A 738 22.33 -3.58 -6.49
N LEU A 739 21.32 -2.81 -6.10
CA LEU A 739 20.24 -2.33 -6.95
C LEU A 739 20.29 -0.79 -7.02
N PRO A 740 21.08 -0.18 -7.94
CA PRO A 740 21.43 1.24 -7.90
C PRO A 740 20.23 2.21 -8.00
N ASN A 741 19.14 1.79 -8.65
CA ASN A 741 17.96 2.61 -8.88
C ASN A 741 16.74 2.18 -8.02
N GLU A 742 16.95 1.33 -7.03
CA GLU A 742 15.92 0.99 -6.04
C GLU A 742 16.17 1.72 -4.73
N ASN A 743 15.09 2.05 -4.05
CA ASN A 743 15.12 2.62 -2.71
C ASN A 743 15.07 1.50 -1.64
N HIS A 744 14.41 1.76 -0.51
CA HIS A 744 14.20 0.75 0.55
C HIS A 744 13.38 -0.46 0.08
N TRP A 745 12.70 -0.33 -1.06
CA TRP A 745 11.92 -1.39 -1.71
C TRP A 745 12.50 -1.75 -3.08
N VAL A 746 11.95 -2.82 -3.69
CA VAL A 746 12.25 -3.20 -5.06
C VAL A 746 10.96 -3.03 -5.87
N SER A 747 10.90 -1.96 -6.63
CA SER A 747 9.67 -1.49 -7.28
C SER A 747 9.58 -1.86 -8.76
N HIS A 748 10.72 -1.99 -9.43
CA HIS A 748 10.82 -2.34 -10.85
C HIS A 748 10.73 -3.85 -11.04
N ALA A 749 9.91 -4.30 -11.98
CA ALA A 749 9.62 -5.73 -12.16
C ALA A 749 10.86 -6.55 -12.51
N HIS A 750 11.74 -6.04 -13.40
CA HIS A 750 12.97 -6.74 -13.75
C HIS A 750 13.95 -6.83 -12.57
N ASN A 751 14.11 -5.77 -11.79
CA ASN A 751 14.93 -5.80 -10.58
C ASN A 751 14.38 -6.79 -9.54
N ALA A 752 13.07 -6.85 -9.40
CA ALA A 752 12.42 -7.80 -8.49
C ALA A 752 12.59 -9.25 -8.95
N LEU A 753 12.54 -9.53 -10.25
CA LEU A 753 12.84 -10.86 -10.79
C LEU A 753 14.31 -11.24 -10.58
N VAL A 754 15.25 -10.29 -10.77
CA VAL A 754 16.67 -10.51 -10.44
C VAL A 754 16.82 -10.80 -8.95
N TRP A 755 16.18 -10.00 -8.08
CA TRP A 755 16.18 -10.19 -6.65
C TRP A 755 15.69 -11.60 -6.27
N GLN A 756 14.54 -12.05 -6.80
CA GLN A 756 13.97 -13.37 -6.49
C GLN A 756 14.83 -14.51 -7.01
N ARG A 757 15.38 -14.39 -8.23
CA ARG A 757 16.27 -15.41 -8.80
C ARG A 757 17.57 -15.54 -8.01
N GLU A 758 18.22 -14.43 -7.64
CA GLU A 758 19.44 -14.45 -6.84
C GLU A 758 19.20 -14.91 -5.41
N PHE A 759 18.02 -14.57 -4.83
CA PHE A 759 17.58 -15.05 -3.52
C PHE A 759 17.47 -16.57 -3.48
N PHE A 760 16.73 -17.18 -4.41
CA PHE A 760 16.56 -18.63 -4.44
C PHE A 760 17.84 -19.35 -4.88
N LYS A 761 18.59 -18.81 -5.83
CA LYS A 761 19.90 -19.36 -6.20
C LYS A 761 20.85 -19.40 -5.00
N TRP A 762 20.89 -18.36 -4.17
CA TRP A 762 21.69 -18.34 -2.95
C TRP A 762 21.25 -19.40 -1.95
N LEU A 763 19.95 -19.56 -1.74
CA LEU A 763 19.40 -20.60 -0.87
C LEU A 763 19.72 -22.02 -1.40
N ASP A 764 19.61 -22.22 -2.70
CA ASP A 764 19.96 -23.53 -3.33
C ASP A 764 21.45 -23.86 -3.15
N GLU A 765 22.33 -22.87 -3.29
CA GLU A 765 23.79 -23.03 -3.13
C GLU A 765 24.25 -23.25 -1.68
N THR A 766 23.44 -22.88 -0.70
CA THR A 766 23.87 -22.85 0.71
C THR A 766 22.99 -23.68 1.64
N LEU A 767 21.79 -24.09 1.20
CA LEU A 767 20.82 -24.76 2.06
C LEU A 767 20.26 -26.06 1.45
N LYS A 768 20.29 -26.25 0.13
CA LYS A 768 19.97 -27.51 -0.57
C LYS A 768 21.23 -28.21 -1.00
#